data_8335be204f6dd4f71afab31d31291f7d
#
_entry.id   8335be204f6dd4f71afab31d31291f7d
#
_cell.length_a   1.000
_cell.length_b   1.000
_cell.length_c   1.000
_cell.angle_alpha   90.00
_cell.angle_beta   90.00
_cell.angle_gamma   90.00
#
_symmetry.space_group_name_H-M   'P 1'
#
loop_
_entity.id
_entity.type
_entity.pdbx_description
1 polymer ?
#
loop_
_entity_poly.entity_id
_entity_poly.type
_entity_poly.pdbx_seq_one_letter_code
_entity_poly.pdbx_strand_id
1 'polypeptide(L)'
;MPTGSEIRRKFLDFFVQKGHREVHSSSLVPANDPTLLFTNAGMNQFKDVFLGLEKRDYNKATTSQKCVRAGGKHNDLENVGFTNRHHTFFEMLGNFSFGDYFKKDAIAYAWELITSPQWFGIPKDKLYVTVFNGEGGVPRDAEAHDLWAAQGVPKERIFEMGLKDNFWQMGDTGPCGPCSEIHYDMGPAASEHGHADCAFTCDCGRYVEIWNLVFMQFDRDSSGKLNPLPKPSIDTGMGLERLAAVLQGVISNYDTDLFTPLIARAAELTGTSLKRELEKEAHAKSAASLRVIADHSRAATFLISDGVLPANDGRGYVLRKIIRRAIRHGRLLGQDKRFLCQMAIAVRALMSDAYPELIASSDHVSRVLLAEENRFAHTLGIGMQKLEEAIDRGRLWLARTSDEVLAQFLRSVSSDPVTPDLMKYVRERGRILKGDDAFQLTDTFGFPKDFIEEASRDSAVLFDSRGYEEALTEQRNRSKASWRGAAKQTANPAYQQLPKSTFEGYRQTRSDNCEVLAIIKNGQGAQELKPGDEGEIILNHTPFYAESGGQVGDRGWFYSDDHNTVVAEVKGCYSPIQGVRAHQVVAKQPIRVGDKVDAVVNTDIRLATMRNHTATHLLQAGLREVLGKHVKQAGSLVAPNHLRFDFSHFTGVEDEELQDIEDLINKEVLRNEKVEVIENVPIDVAINEYKAMALFGEKYGDRVRVIKIGDFSTELCGGTHTLATGEIGLIKILKEGSVSSGVRRVEAITGETSVKHFRKDHQLESVVASFAAPALSQQTRKDGAPSTEEISTSPAEALKLELEKKDAEIKRLARELDQVRMKSASSSVASVSDKIKEVRGVKVLAYRVDNLERAQMRTLVDQLRDKLGSGVVVLGSTTNGSVSLIVGVTKDLISRISAGKVIGPVAQKVGGKGGGRPDLAEAGGKDPAALDAALGEAYGVVEGLLGN
;
A
#
# COMPACT_ATOMS: atom_id res chain seq x y z
N MET A 1 26.32 -33.45 -8.80
CA MET A 1 25.61 -32.98 -7.60
C MET A 1 24.16 -32.80 -7.99
N PRO A 2 23.18 -33.17 -7.15
CA PRO A 2 21.77 -33.03 -7.52
C PRO A 2 21.37 -31.56 -7.56
N THR A 3 20.51 -31.22 -8.54
CA THR A 3 19.90 -29.89 -8.65
C THR A 3 18.77 -29.71 -7.63
N GLY A 4 18.40 -28.49 -7.33
CA GLY A 4 17.25 -28.18 -6.47
C GLY A 4 15.94 -28.82 -6.96
N SER A 5 15.72 -28.88 -8.28
CA SER A 5 14.59 -29.57 -8.89
C SER A 5 14.62 -31.09 -8.67
N GLU A 6 15.77 -31.72 -8.80
CA GLU A 6 15.94 -33.15 -8.51
C GLU A 6 15.75 -33.48 -7.03
N ILE A 7 16.23 -32.61 -6.12
CA ILE A 7 16.05 -32.74 -4.68
C ILE A 7 14.56 -32.67 -4.34
N ARG A 8 13.85 -31.65 -4.84
CA ARG A 8 12.39 -31.50 -4.68
C ARG A 8 11.65 -32.74 -5.14
N ARG A 9 11.95 -33.22 -6.34
CA ARG A 9 11.28 -34.41 -6.89
C ARG A 9 11.57 -35.68 -6.07
N LYS A 10 12.81 -35.91 -5.68
CA LYS A 10 13.18 -37.06 -4.84
C LYS A 10 12.45 -37.07 -3.49
N PHE A 11 12.31 -35.93 -2.84
CA PHE A 11 11.55 -35.81 -1.60
C PHE A 11 10.08 -36.23 -1.80
N LEU A 12 9.44 -35.66 -2.80
CA LEU A 12 8.04 -35.95 -3.11
C LEU A 12 7.85 -37.42 -3.50
N ASP A 13 8.72 -37.98 -4.35
CA ASP A 13 8.67 -39.36 -4.80
C ASP A 13 8.86 -40.36 -3.63
N PHE A 14 9.76 -40.04 -2.67
CA PHE A 14 9.93 -40.86 -1.48
C PHE A 14 8.62 -40.98 -0.70
N PHE A 15 7.96 -39.85 -0.42
CA PHE A 15 6.74 -39.88 0.36
C PHE A 15 5.53 -40.41 -0.41
N VAL A 16 5.48 -40.26 -1.74
CA VAL A 16 4.50 -40.91 -2.59
C VAL A 16 4.66 -42.45 -2.51
N GLN A 17 5.90 -42.97 -2.53
CA GLN A 17 6.16 -44.42 -2.32
C GLN A 17 5.75 -44.90 -0.93
N LYS A 18 5.76 -44.01 0.10
CA LYS A 18 5.24 -44.31 1.44
C LYS A 18 3.72 -44.11 1.53
N GLY A 19 3.04 -43.85 0.40
CA GLY A 19 1.58 -43.71 0.28
C GLY A 19 1.01 -42.34 0.64
N HIS A 20 1.81 -41.28 0.64
CA HIS A 20 1.34 -39.89 0.80
C HIS A 20 0.74 -39.37 -0.51
N ARG A 21 -0.32 -38.55 -0.40
CA ARG A 21 -0.84 -37.78 -1.53
C ARG A 21 0.07 -36.61 -1.79
N GLU A 22 0.59 -36.51 -3.01
CA GLU A 22 1.24 -35.29 -3.45
C GLU A 22 0.20 -34.17 -3.59
N VAL A 23 0.40 -33.08 -2.87
CA VAL A 23 -0.50 -31.90 -2.88
C VAL A 23 0.28 -30.69 -3.37
N HIS A 24 -0.32 -29.97 -4.31
CA HIS A 24 0.29 -28.76 -4.86
C HIS A 24 0.45 -27.67 -3.79
N SER A 25 1.45 -26.80 -3.96
CA SER A 25 1.67 -25.64 -3.10
C SER A 25 0.45 -24.73 -3.06
N SER A 26 0.00 -24.38 -1.87
CA SER A 26 -1.02 -23.34 -1.73
C SER A 26 -0.48 -21.94 -2.03
N SER A 27 -1.39 -20.97 -2.18
CA SER A 27 -1.04 -19.56 -2.34
C SER A 27 -0.24 -19.05 -1.14
N LEU A 28 0.66 -18.10 -1.40
CA LEU A 28 1.34 -17.32 -0.36
C LEU A 28 0.38 -16.45 0.46
N VAL A 29 -0.84 -16.23 -0.05
CA VAL A 29 -1.91 -15.51 0.66
C VAL A 29 -2.84 -16.54 1.30
N PRO A 30 -2.79 -16.73 2.65
CA PRO A 30 -3.67 -17.68 3.34
C PRO A 30 -5.13 -17.30 3.14
N ALA A 31 -5.97 -18.24 2.67
CA ALA A 31 -7.37 -17.97 2.33
C ALA A 31 -8.22 -17.72 3.59
N ASN A 32 -8.00 -18.47 4.67
CA ASN A 32 -8.89 -18.55 5.83
C ASN A 32 -8.22 -18.11 7.15
N ASP A 33 -7.02 -17.53 7.11
CA ASP A 33 -6.32 -17.12 8.33
C ASP A 33 -5.96 -15.64 8.31
N PRO A 34 -6.77 -14.78 8.96
CA PRO A 34 -6.48 -13.34 9.05
C PRO A 34 -5.32 -13.00 9.99
N THR A 35 -4.83 -13.96 10.79
CA THR A 35 -3.73 -13.75 11.74
C THR A 35 -2.36 -13.83 11.06
N LEU A 36 -2.28 -14.44 9.88
CA LEU A 36 -1.06 -14.57 9.09
C LEU A 36 -1.05 -13.59 7.91
N LEU A 37 0.06 -12.88 7.75
CA LEU A 37 0.29 -12.07 6.55
C LEU A 37 0.52 -12.95 5.32
N PHE A 38 1.38 -13.96 5.44
CA PHE A 38 1.74 -14.87 4.36
C PHE A 38 1.80 -16.31 4.86
N THR A 39 1.70 -17.26 3.94
CA THR A 39 2.01 -18.66 4.18
C THR A 39 3.49 -18.77 4.55
N ASN A 40 3.78 -19.16 5.79
CA ASN A 40 5.13 -19.20 6.38
C ASN A 40 5.62 -20.60 6.71
N ALA A 41 4.74 -21.63 6.55
CA ALA A 41 5.04 -23.04 6.80
C ALA A 41 4.18 -23.95 5.91
N GLY A 42 4.66 -25.18 5.69
CA GLY A 42 3.97 -26.17 4.85
C GLY A 42 2.59 -26.57 5.37
N MET A 43 2.41 -26.56 6.69
CA MET A 43 1.17 -26.96 7.34
C MET A 43 0.02 -25.96 7.18
N ASN A 44 0.28 -24.71 6.77
CA ASN A 44 -0.76 -23.66 6.74
C ASN A 44 -1.99 -24.08 5.93
N GLN A 45 -1.80 -24.77 4.79
CA GLN A 45 -2.90 -25.26 3.96
C GLN A 45 -3.67 -26.44 4.58
N PHE A 46 -3.16 -27.04 5.64
CA PHE A 46 -3.74 -28.21 6.32
C PHE A 46 -4.23 -27.87 7.74
N LYS A 47 -4.21 -26.60 8.14
CA LYS A 47 -4.60 -26.16 9.49
C LYS A 47 -5.95 -26.73 9.93
N ASP A 48 -6.96 -26.58 9.09
CA ASP A 48 -8.32 -27.00 9.39
C ASP A 48 -8.46 -28.53 9.40
N VAL A 49 -7.59 -29.24 8.67
CA VAL A 49 -7.51 -30.71 8.72
C VAL A 49 -6.93 -31.18 10.06
N PHE A 50 -5.87 -30.54 10.57
CA PHE A 50 -5.30 -30.84 11.90
C PHE A 50 -6.30 -30.58 13.03
N LEU A 51 -7.09 -29.52 12.92
CA LEU A 51 -8.15 -29.16 13.86
C LEU A 51 -9.40 -30.05 13.75
N GLY A 52 -9.49 -30.89 12.71
CA GLY A 52 -10.65 -31.72 12.44
C GLY A 52 -11.85 -30.97 11.86
N LEU A 53 -11.65 -29.72 11.46
CA LEU A 53 -12.68 -28.85 10.86
C LEU A 53 -12.88 -29.15 9.38
N GLU A 54 -11.87 -29.67 8.70
CA GLU A 54 -11.93 -30.09 7.29
C GLU A 54 -11.60 -31.58 7.16
N LYS A 55 -12.33 -32.29 6.29
CA LYS A 55 -12.04 -33.67 5.91
C LYS A 55 -11.50 -33.74 4.49
N ARG A 56 -10.43 -34.49 4.29
CA ARG A 56 -9.86 -34.80 2.98
C ARG A 56 -10.07 -36.28 2.64
N ASP A 57 -9.96 -36.65 1.37
CA ASP A 57 -10.01 -38.03 0.87
C ASP A 57 -8.71 -38.82 1.12
N TYR A 58 -7.76 -38.25 1.88
CA TYR A 58 -6.49 -38.82 2.26
C TYR A 58 -6.15 -38.49 3.72
N ASN A 59 -5.34 -39.35 4.36
CA ASN A 59 -4.91 -39.18 5.75
C ASN A 59 -3.42 -38.78 5.86
N LYS A 60 -2.70 -38.70 4.76
CA LYS A 60 -1.31 -38.27 4.69
C LYS A 60 -1.01 -37.57 3.38
N ALA A 61 -0.17 -36.57 3.42
CA ALA A 61 0.17 -35.74 2.29
C ALA A 61 1.66 -35.40 2.25
N THR A 62 2.16 -35.04 1.07
CA THR A 62 3.48 -34.44 0.86
C THR A 62 3.39 -33.25 -0.08
N THR A 63 4.18 -32.21 0.16
CA THR A 63 4.17 -31.00 -0.67
C THR A 63 5.54 -30.30 -0.66
N SER A 64 5.82 -29.57 -1.74
CA SER A 64 6.81 -28.49 -1.74
C SER A 64 6.06 -27.18 -1.67
N GLN A 65 5.95 -26.61 -0.46
CA GLN A 65 5.19 -25.39 -0.20
C GLN A 65 6.05 -24.14 -0.36
N LYS A 66 5.62 -23.23 -1.21
CA LYS A 66 6.19 -21.87 -1.25
C LYS A 66 5.85 -21.11 0.03
N CYS A 67 6.87 -20.51 0.64
CA CYS A 67 6.76 -19.80 1.91
C CYS A 67 7.40 -18.42 1.83
N VAL A 68 6.83 -17.46 2.59
CA VAL A 68 7.39 -16.11 2.77
C VAL A 68 7.50 -15.78 4.25
N ARG A 69 8.72 -15.40 4.69
CA ARG A 69 9.01 -14.88 6.02
C ARG A 69 9.48 -13.44 5.96
N ALA A 70 8.51 -12.52 5.77
CA ALA A 70 8.73 -11.08 5.75
C ALA A 70 7.57 -10.38 6.47
N GLY A 71 7.89 -9.69 7.55
CA GLY A 71 6.89 -9.07 8.43
C GLY A 71 6.22 -10.07 9.39
N GLY A 72 5.61 -9.57 10.47
CA GLY A 72 4.98 -10.38 11.50
C GLY A 72 5.99 -11.05 12.46
N LYS A 73 5.59 -12.18 13.06
CA LYS A 73 6.38 -12.90 14.08
C LYS A 73 7.68 -13.51 13.52
N HIS A 74 7.63 -13.98 12.28
CA HIS A 74 8.79 -14.52 11.55
C HIS A 74 9.20 -13.52 10.48
N ASN A 75 10.33 -12.84 10.68
CA ASN A 75 10.82 -11.80 9.78
C ASN A 75 12.32 -11.95 9.54
N ASP A 76 12.68 -12.50 8.38
CA ASP A 76 14.06 -12.72 7.98
C ASP A 76 14.61 -11.60 7.08
N LEU A 77 13.78 -10.60 6.73
CA LEU A 77 14.07 -9.60 5.71
C LEU A 77 15.41 -8.86 5.92
N GLU A 78 15.76 -8.55 7.17
CA GLU A 78 16.98 -7.80 7.49
C GLU A 78 18.25 -8.64 7.36
N ASN A 79 18.14 -9.97 7.53
CA ASN A 79 19.24 -10.92 7.45
C ASN A 79 19.57 -11.34 6.01
N VAL A 80 18.61 -11.12 5.09
CA VAL A 80 18.74 -11.50 3.67
C VAL A 80 19.91 -10.79 3.02
N GLY A 81 20.78 -11.57 2.39
CA GLY A 81 22.02 -11.14 1.72
C GLY A 81 23.23 -11.05 2.63
N PHE A 82 23.05 -10.89 3.94
CA PHE A 82 24.13 -10.73 4.93
C PHE A 82 24.47 -12.02 5.67
N THR A 83 23.55 -12.98 5.72
CA THR A 83 23.80 -14.34 6.23
C THR A 83 23.78 -15.36 5.10
N ASN A 84 24.29 -16.55 5.36
CA ASN A 84 24.37 -17.62 4.35
C ASN A 84 23.05 -18.39 4.13
N ARG A 85 22.03 -18.23 4.99
CA ARG A 85 20.89 -19.15 5.10
C ARG A 85 19.52 -18.52 5.24
N HIS A 86 19.38 -17.19 5.34
CA HIS A 86 18.08 -16.53 5.46
C HIS A 86 17.58 -16.02 4.12
N HIS A 87 16.29 -16.25 3.86
CA HIS A 87 15.58 -15.87 2.63
C HIS A 87 14.24 -15.26 2.95
N THR A 88 13.81 -14.32 2.11
CA THR A 88 12.42 -13.80 2.15
C THR A 88 11.45 -14.86 1.65
N PHE A 89 11.75 -15.43 0.48
CA PHE A 89 11.02 -16.53 -0.14
C PHE A 89 11.87 -17.80 -0.12
N PHE A 90 11.27 -18.91 0.26
CA PHE A 90 11.91 -20.23 0.23
C PHE A 90 10.87 -21.33 0.02
N GLU A 91 11.35 -22.54 -0.30
CA GLU A 91 10.52 -23.71 -0.47
C GLU A 91 10.65 -24.62 0.74
N MET A 92 9.50 -24.99 1.33
CA MET A 92 9.45 -25.94 2.45
C MET A 92 8.92 -27.27 1.95
N LEU A 93 9.78 -28.28 1.96
CA LEU A 93 9.40 -29.66 1.70
C LEU A 93 8.79 -30.25 2.96
N GLY A 94 7.58 -30.77 2.87
CA GLY A 94 6.84 -31.27 4.02
C GLY A 94 6.14 -32.60 3.76
N ASN A 95 6.11 -33.44 4.81
CA ASN A 95 5.22 -34.58 4.89
C ASN A 95 4.34 -34.48 6.12
N PHE A 96 3.10 -34.89 5.96
CA PHE A 96 2.01 -34.69 6.91
C PHE A 96 1.27 -35.99 7.16
N SER A 97 0.90 -36.20 8.44
CA SER A 97 -0.01 -37.30 8.83
C SER A 97 -1.14 -36.72 9.66
N PHE A 98 -2.36 -36.97 9.24
CA PHE A 98 -3.59 -36.54 9.91
C PHE A 98 -4.17 -37.70 10.75
N GLY A 99 -3.35 -38.22 11.70
CA GLY A 99 -3.67 -39.35 12.57
C GLY A 99 -3.57 -40.72 11.90
N ASP A 100 -2.77 -40.85 10.83
CA ASP A 100 -2.44 -42.14 10.18
C ASP A 100 -1.21 -42.77 10.86
N TYR A 101 -0.12 -42.03 11.00
CA TYR A 101 1.09 -42.41 11.71
C TYR A 101 1.59 -41.27 12.61
N PHE A 102 2.50 -41.59 13.54
CA PHE A 102 3.06 -40.64 14.50
C PHE A 102 4.59 -40.76 14.58
N LYS A 103 5.22 -40.38 15.69
CA LYS A 103 6.67 -40.25 15.89
C LYS A 103 7.49 -41.39 15.32
N LYS A 104 7.12 -42.63 15.58
CA LYS A 104 7.89 -43.79 15.16
C LYS A 104 8.16 -43.83 13.67
N ASP A 105 7.11 -43.71 12.87
CA ASP A 105 7.23 -43.77 11.41
C ASP A 105 7.80 -42.47 10.85
N ALA A 106 7.46 -41.31 11.43
CA ALA A 106 8.01 -40.00 11.02
C ALA A 106 9.54 -39.99 11.14
N ILE A 107 10.09 -40.42 12.29
CA ILE A 107 11.52 -40.52 12.56
C ILE A 107 12.19 -41.54 11.63
N ALA A 108 11.54 -42.70 11.43
CA ALA A 108 12.09 -43.74 10.56
C ALA A 108 12.16 -43.27 9.10
N TYR A 109 11.09 -42.62 8.59
CA TYR A 109 11.08 -42.08 7.23
C TYR A 109 12.11 -40.96 7.06
N ALA A 110 12.24 -40.08 8.04
CA ALA A 110 13.23 -39.01 7.99
C ALA A 110 14.64 -39.56 7.93
N TRP A 111 14.95 -40.50 8.77
CA TRP A 111 16.28 -41.11 8.80
C TRP A 111 16.62 -41.90 7.53
N GLU A 112 15.65 -42.69 7.01
CA GLU A 112 15.77 -43.42 5.74
C GLU A 112 16.04 -42.43 4.57
N LEU A 113 15.22 -41.36 4.41
CA LEU A 113 15.35 -40.42 3.32
C LEU A 113 16.70 -39.70 3.33
N ILE A 114 17.15 -39.28 4.51
CA ILE A 114 18.40 -38.52 4.63
C ILE A 114 19.62 -39.38 4.43
N THR A 115 19.68 -40.58 5.08
CA THR A 115 20.91 -41.35 5.18
C THR A 115 21.06 -42.45 4.11
N SER A 116 19.97 -42.88 3.50
CA SER A 116 20.03 -43.93 2.47
C SER A 116 20.73 -43.45 1.20
N PRO A 117 21.73 -44.18 0.66
CA PRO A 117 22.36 -43.84 -0.61
C PRO A 117 21.41 -43.80 -1.82
N GLN A 118 20.27 -44.51 -1.73
CA GLN A 118 19.24 -44.49 -2.76
C GLN A 118 18.56 -43.10 -2.83
N TRP A 119 18.51 -42.37 -1.74
CA TRP A 119 17.86 -41.09 -1.63
C TRP A 119 18.87 -39.96 -1.54
N PHE A 120 19.11 -39.38 -0.36
CA PHE A 120 20.04 -38.26 -0.23
C PHE A 120 21.47 -38.69 0.19
N GLY A 121 21.65 -39.81 0.85
CA GLY A 121 22.94 -40.38 1.16
C GLY A 121 23.84 -39.50 2.03
N ILE A 122 23.25 -38.68 2.91
CA ILE A 122 24.01 -37.80 3.79
C ILE A 122 24.79 -38.63 4.83
N PRO A 123 26.10 -38.38 5.03
CA PRO A 123 26.93 -39.10 6.01
C PRO A 123 26.38 -38.94 7.43
N LYS A 124 26.17 -40.07 8.12
CA LYS A 124 25.60 -40.14 9.47
C LYS A 124 26.44 -39.41 10.51
N ASP A 125 27.74 -39.36 10.31
CA ASP A 125 28.73 -38.72 11.19
C ASP A 125 28.68 -37.20 11.15
N LYS A 126 27.96 -36.62 10.20
CA LYS A 126 27.68 -35.17 10.07
C LYS A 126 26.34 -34.76 10.68
N LEU A 127 25.50 -35.69 11.13
CA LEU A 127 24.17 -35.45 11.59
C LEU A 127 24.07 -35.37 13.11
N TYR A 128 23.30 -34.41 13.58
CA TYR A 128 22.91 -34.18 14.96
C TYR A 128 21.40 -34.07 15.04
N VAL A 129 20.77 -34.49 16.13
CA VAL A 129 19.34 -34.37 16.33
C VAL A 129 19.03 -33.70 17.65
N THR A 130 17.92 -32.95 17.70
CA THR A 130 17.42 -32.36 18.94
C THR A 130 16.06 -32.94 19.30
N VAL A 131 15.73 -32.94 20.57
CA VAL A 131 14.45 -33.37 21.12
C VAL A 131 14.02 -32.44 22.24
N PHE A 132 12.73 -32.38 22.51
CA PHE A 132 12.20 -31.49 23.54
C PHE A 132 12.53 -31.95 24.95
N ASN A 133 13.13 -31.10 25.80
CA ASN A 133 13.59 -31.43 27.16
C ASN A 133 12.49 -31.38 28.23
N GLY A 134 11.28 -30.86 27.89
CA GLY A 134 10.19 -30.65 28.83
C GLY A 134 10.25 -29.30 29.52
N GLU A 135 9.31 -28.42 29.16
CA GLU A 135 9.18 -27.07 29.68
C GLU A 135 7.73 -26.57 29.51
N GLY A 136 7.29 -25.52 30.27
CA GLY A 136 5.99 -24.91 30.12
C GLY A 136 4.79 -25.81 30.40
N GLY A 137 4.95 -26.82 31.24
CA GLY A 137 3.91 -27.82 31.59
C GLY A 137 3.77 -28.96 30.57
N VAL A 138 4.60 -29.00 29.52
CA VAL A 138 4.69 -30.12 28.57
C VAL A 138 5.88 -31.00 28.99
N PRO A 139 5.68 -32.34 29.13
CA PRO A 139 6.73 -33.24 29.57
C PRO A 139 7.84 -33.41 28.53
N ARG A 140 9.01 -33.83 28.99
CA ARG A 140 10.15 -34.25 28.15
C ARG A 140 9.72 -35.32 27.14
N ASP A 141 10.17 -35.20 25.90
CA ASP A 141 9.88 -36.15 24.83
C ASP A 141 10.87 -37.33 24.84
N ALA A 142 10.77 -38.19 25.88
CA ALA A 142 11.59 -39.38 25.99
C ALA A 142 11.38 -40.37 24.84
N GLU A 143 10.15 -40.44 24.31
CA GLU A 143 9.81 -41.32 23.19
C GLU A 143 10.61 -40.98 21.92
N ALA A 144 10.68 -39.68 21.56
CA ALA A 144 11.47 -39.23 20.41
C ALA A 144 12.97 -39.51 20.61
N HIS A 145 13.50 -39.29 21.82
CA HIS A 145 14.89 -39.61 22.16
C HIS A 145 15.20 -41.08 21.91
N ASP A 146 14.36 -42.01 22.44
CA ASP A 146 14.55 -43.44 22.32
C ASP A 146 14.39 -43.94 20.88
N LEU A 147 13.48 -43.35 20.12
CA LEU A 147 13.28 -43.63 18.71
C LEU A 147 14.48 -43.25 17.86
N TRP A 148 15.12 -42.09 18.12
CA TRP A 148 16.37 -41.72 17.45
C TRP A 148 17.53 -42.65 17.80
N ALA A 149 17.67 -43.02 19.05
CA ALA A 149 18.67 -44.02 19.48
C ALA A 149 18.45 -45.39 18.78
N ALA A 150 17.17 -45.79 18.60
CA ALA A 150 16.81 -47.01 17.87
C ALA A 150 17.13 -46.93 16.36
N GLN A 151 17.19 -45.75 15.74
CA GLN A 151 17.69 -45.54 14.39
C GLN A 151 19.21 -45.56 14.27
N GLY A 152 19.90 -45.73 15.41
CA GLY A 152 21.36 -45.77 15.46
C GLY A 152 22.05 -44.43 15.56
N VAL A 153 21.33 -43.35 15.93
CA VAL A 153 21.96 -42.09 16.28
C VAL A 153 22.68 -42.22 17.61
N PRO A 154 23.99 -41.90 17.69
CA PRO A 154 24.74 -41.95 18.95
C PRO A 154 24.13 -40.98 19.98
N LYS A 155 24.06 -41.41 21.24
CA LYS A 155 23.44 -40.61 22.32
C LYS A 155 24.08 -39.23 22.50
N GLU A 156 25.38 -39.14 22.29
CA GLU A 156 26.15 -37.87 22.32
C GLU A 156 25.81 -36.90 21.16
N ARG A 157 24.99 -37.35 20.23
CA ARG A 157 24.47 -36.50 19.10
C ARG A 157 22.98 -36.28 19.18
N ILE A 158 22.34 -36.65 20.30
CA ILE A 158 20.95 -36.33 20.60
C ILE A 158 20.93 -35.29 21.70
N PHE A 159 20.54 -34.07 21.38
CA PHE A 159 20.54 -32.92 22.29
C PHE A 159 19.13 -32.59 22.75
N GLU A 160 18.99 -32.24 24.02
CA GLU A 160 17.71 -31.85 24.59
C GLU A 160 17.62 -30.32 24.66
N MET A 161 16.56 -29.72 24.02
CA MET A 161 16.39 -28.30 23.91
C MET A 161 15.01 -27.85 24.43
N GLY A 162 14.90 -26.60 24.86
CA GLY A 162 13.70 -26.06 25.49
C GLY A 162 12.60 -25.58 24.51
N LEU A 163 11.62 -24.87 25.07
CA LEU A 163 10.46 -24.29 24.31
C LEU A 163 10.85 -23.43 23.13
N LYS A 164 11.98 -22.74 23.24
CA LYS A 164 12.43 -21.81 22.18
C LYS A 164 12.81 -22.57 20.91
N ASP A 165 13.40 -23.74 21.04
CA ASP A 165 14.05 -24.47 19.94
C ASP A 165 13.26 -25.73 19.53
N ASN A 166 12.72 -26.49 20.50
CA ASN A 166 12.04 -27.78 20.24
C ASN A 166 10.56 -27.82 20.60
N PHE A 167 9.87 -26.65 20.55
CA PHE A 167 8.42 -26.60 20.62
C PHE A 167 7.88 -25.67 19.53
N TRP A 168 7.32 -26.27 18.49
CA TRP A 168 6.81 -25.50 17.36
C TRP A 168 5.36 -25.06 17.56
N GLN A 169 5.04 -23.82 17.14
CA GLN A 169 3.70 -23.25 17.15
C GLN A 169 3.50 -22.37 15.92
N MET A 170 2.32 -22.50 15.30
CA MET A 170 1.98 -21.77 14.07
C MET A 170 1.93 -20.25 14.28
N GLY A 171 1.36 -19.83 15.41
CA GLY A 171 1.17 -18.43 15.77
C GLY A 171 0.87 -18.28 17.25
N ASP A 172 0.16 -17.24 17.62
CA ASP A 172 -0.31 -17.05 19.01
C ASP A 172 -1.43 -18.03 19.36
N THR A 173 -2.13 -18.57 18.36
CA THR A 173 -3.18 -19.59 18.47
C THR A 173 -3.01 -20.63 17.36
N GLY A 174 -3.56 -21.83 17.55
CA GLY A 174 -3.61 -22.91 16.57
C GLY A 174 -2.76 -24.13 16.90
N PRO A 175 -2.62 -25.08 15.97
CA PRO A 175 -1.92 -26.33 16.17
C PRO A 175 -0.47 -26.11 16.61
N CYS A 176 -0.02 -26.90 17.58
CA CYS A 176 1.34 -26.85 18.12
C CYS A 176 1.75 -28.17 18.76
N GLY A 177 3.04 -28.33 19.03
CA GLY A 177 3.56 -29.50 19.72
C GLY A 177 5.09 -29.52 19.85
N PRO A 178 5.63 -30.43 20.65
CA PRO A 178 7.06 -30.65 20.69
C PRO A 178 7.58 -31.06 19.31
N CYS A 179 8.83 -30.73 19.03
CA CYS A 179 9.45 -31.09 17.76
C CYS A 179 10.85 -31.66 17.95
N SER A 180 11.34 -32.24 16.88
CA SER A 180 12.69 -32.80 16.80
C SER A 180 13.34 -32.32 15.52
N GLU A 181 14.52 -31.71 15.63
CA GLU A 181 15.21 -31.14 14.48
C GLU A 181 16.42 -32.00 14.10
N ILE A 182 16.70 -32.04 12.80
CA ILE A 182 17.89 -32.68 12.24
C ILE A 182 18.81 -31.56 11.75
N HIS A 183 20.02 -31.56 12.26
CA HIS A 183 21.06 -30.59 11.95
C HIS A 183 22.24 -31.28 11.23
N TYR A 184 22.88 -30.53 10.36
CA TYR A 184 24.07 -30.93 9.63
C TYR A 184 25.27 -30.06 10.01
N ASP A 185 26.42 -30.71 10.31
CA ASP A 185 27.69 -30.03 10.53
C ASP A 185 28.35 -29.66 9.21
N MET A 186 28.24 -28.37 8.84
CA MET A 186 28.86 -27.79 7.66
C MET A 186 30.38 -27.67 7.75
N GLY A 187 30.94 -27.97 8.92
CA GLY A 187 32.36 -27.86 9.24
C GLY A 187 32.78 -26.45 9.71
N PRO A 188 34.02 -26.35 10.27
CA PRO A 188 34.50 -25.09 10.86
C PRO A 188 34.54 -23.91 9.94
N ALA A 189 34.72 -24.12 8.62
CA ALA A 189 34.74 -23.06 7.62
C ALA A 189 33.38 -22.31 7.44
N ALA A 190 32.29 -22.93 7.91
CA ALA A 190 30.97 -22.35 7.87
C ALA A 190 30.64 -21.41 9.05
N SER A 191 31.55 -21.34 10.07
CA SER A 191 31.36 -20.45 11.22
C SER A 191 31.46 -18.99 10.82
N GLU A 192 30.34 -18.26 10.90
CA GLU A 192 30.27 -16.80 10.62
C GLU A 192 31.07 -15.96 11.63
N HIS A 193 31.37 -16.54 12.81
CA HIS A 193 32.17 -15.92 13.87
C HIS A 193 33.64 -16.37 13.89
N GLY A 194 34.05 -17.21 12.92
CA GLY A 194 35.42 -17.71 12.83
C GLY A 194 35.79 -18.74 13.94
N HIS A 195 34.81 -19.38 14.58
CA HIS A 195 35.03 -20.40 15.61
C HIS A 195 35.50 -21.69 14.97
N ALA A 196 36.71 -22.15 15.33
CA ALA A 196 37.26 -23.42 14.84
C ALA A 196 36.68 -24.62 15.59
N ASP A 197 36.47 -24.52 16.91
CA ASP A 197 36.09 -25.60 17.82
C ASP A 197 34.82 -25.29 18.61
N CYS A 198 33.74 -24.87 17.95
CA CYS A 198 32.46 -24.60 18.60
C CYS A 198 31.66 -25.88 18.86
N ALA A 199 30.95 -25.92 20.00
CA ALA A 199 30.00 -26.99 20.34
C ALA A 199 28.72 -26.90 19.50
N PHE A 200 27.91 -27.94 19.46
CA PHE A 200 26.65 -28.03 18.70
C PHE A 200 25.66 -26.88 19.01
N THR A 201 25.64 -26.40 20.24
CA THR A 201 24.72 -25.31 20.66
C THR A 201 25.16 -23.90 20.21
N CYS A 202 26.29 -23.78 19.48
CA CYS A 202 26.76 -22.50 18.97
C CYS A 202 25.91 -22.04 17.77
N ASP A 203 25.46 -20.81 17.80
CA ASP A 203 24.65 -20.16 16.74
C ASP A 203 25.49 -19.55 15.59
N CYS A 204 26.80 -19.91 15.53
CA CYS A 204 27.73 -19.36 14.52
C CYS A 204 27.48 -19.80 13.07
N GLY A 205 26.45 -20.62 12.82
CA GLY A 205 26.13 -21.10 11.48
C GLY A 205 26.79 -22.39 11.02
N ARG A 206 27.66 -23.01 11.85
CA ARG A 206 28.29 -24.28 11.56
C ARG A 206 27.29 -25.44 11.53
N TYR A 207 26.40 -25.49 12.52
CA TYR A 207 25.38 -26.55 12.64
C TYR A 207 24.06 -26.00 12.08
N VAL A 208 23.67 -26.49 10.91
CA VAL A 208 22.48 -25.96 10.20
C VAL A 208 21.33 -26.93 10.38
N GLU A 209 20.21 -26.44 10.93
CA GLU A 209 18.93 -27.15 10.89
C GLU A 209 18.51 -27.33 9.43
N ILE A 210 18.37 -28.61 9.01
CA ILE A 210 17.94 -28.99 7.67
C ILE A 210 16.49 -29.49 7.63
N TRP A 211 15.99 -30.04 8.75
CA TRP A 211 14.64 -30.58 8.83
C TRP A 211 14.07 -30.47 10.23
N ASN A 212 12.84 -30.00 10.36
CA ASN A 212 12.08 -29.98 11.62
C ASN A 212 10.91 -30.99 11.53
N LEU A 213 10.81 -31.92 12.47
CA LEU A 213 9.74 -32.90 12.63
C LEU A 213 8.85 -32.45 13.79
N VAL A 214 7.66 -31.95 13.53
CA VAL A 214 6.73 -31.48 14.54
C VAL A 214 5.72 -32.56 14.89
N PHE A 215 5.62 -32.87 16.16
CA PHE A 215 4.68 -33.85 16.74
C PHE A 215 3.46 -33.09 17.24
N MET A 216 2.55 -32.77 16.32
CA MET A 216 1.34 -32.00 16.60
C MET A 216 0.43 -32.74 17.55
N GLN A 217 0.24 -32.20 18.76
CA GLN A 217 -0.55 -32.81 19.83
C GLN A 217 -1.58 -31.85 20.40
N PHE A 218 -1.36 -30.54 20.25
CA PHE A 218 -2.16 -29.52 20.92
C PHE A 218 -2.69 -28.48 19.94
N ASP A 219 -3.83 -27.88 20.33
CA ASP A 219 -4.35 -26.63 19.80
C ASP A 219 -4.25 -25.57 20.89
N ARG A 220 -3.51 -24.49 20.62
CA ARG A 220 -3.35 -23.36 21.53
C ARG A 220 -4.45 -22.35 21.30
N ASP A 221 -5.26 -22.09 22.34
CA ASP A 221 -6.32 -21.10 22.28
C ASP A 221 -5.82 -19.66 22.58
N SER A 222 -6.71 -18.67 22.45
CA SER A 222 -6.41 -17.24 22.69
C SER A 222 -6.00 -16.91 24.13
N SER A 223 -6.27 -17.80 25.10
CA SER A 223 -5.79 -17.66 26.48
C SER A 223 -4.40 -18.25 26.70
N GLY A 224 -3.83 -18.91 25.68
CA GLY A 224 -2.54 -19.60 25.73
C GLY A 224 -2.62 -21.04 26.26
N LYS A 225 -3.82 -21.55 26.54
CA LYS A 225 -4.05 -22.91 27.00
C LYS A 225 -3.87 -23.91 25.86
N LEU A 226 -3.18 -25.02 26.15
CA LEU A 226 -2.98 -26.12 25.23
C LEU A 226 -4.13 -27.14 25.39
N ASN A 227 -4.96 -27.27 24.36
CA ASN A 227 -6.03 -28.25 24.29
C ASN A 227 -5.58 -29.40 23.38
N PRO A 228 -5.90 -30.68 23.70
CA PRO A 228 -5.52 -31.81 22.83
C PRO A 228 -6.13 -31.67 21.44
N LEU A 229 -5.36 -31.99 20.38
CA LEU A 229 -5.90 -32.15 19.04
C LEU A 229 -6.80 -33.42 18.96
N PRO A 230 -7.74 -33.47 18.00
CA PRO A 230 -8.60 -34.64 17.80
C PRO A 230 -7.82 -35.95 17.61
N LYS A 231 -6.65 -35.86 16.97
CA LYS A 231 -5.70 -36.95 16.77
C LYS A 231 -4.26 -36.45 16.80
N PRO A 232 -3.33 -37.16 17.41
CA PRO A 232 -1.89 -36.88 17.23
C PRO A 232 -1.52 -36.92 15.75
N SER A 233 -0.82 -35.92 15.29
CA SER A 233 -0.57 -35.68 13.87
C SER A 233 0.89 -35.32 13.62
N ILE A 234 1.36 -35.46 12.40
CA ILE A 234 2.71 -35.11 12.00
C ILE A 234 2.68 -33.94 11.02
N ASP A 235 3.48 -32.94 11.31
CA ASP A 235 3.88 -31.87 10.38
C ASP A 235 5.41 -31.89 10.29
N THR A 236 5.96 -31.75 9.08
CA THR A 236 7.41 -31.61 8.93
C THR A 236 7.76 -30.49 7.96
N GLY A 237 8.88 -29.83 8.21
CA GLY A 237 9.39 -28.77 7.36
C GLY A 237 10.88 -28.87 7.11
N MET A 238 11.26 -29.18 5.86
CA MET A 238 12.64 -29.20 5.38
C MET A 238 12.87 -28.06 4.40
N GLY A 239 13.82 -27.17 4.69
CA GLY A 239 14.18 -26.09 3.76
C GLY A 239 14.91 -26.64 2.53
N LEU A 240 14.29 -26.49 1.35
CA LEU A 240 14.90 -26.96 0.09
C LEU A 240 16.26 -26.29 -0.14
N GLU A 241 16.38 -25.01 0.07
CA GLU A 241 17.61 -24.23 -0.13
C GLU A 241 18.73 -24.69 0.81
N ARG A 242 18.41 -24.98 2.08
CA ARG A 242 19.37 -25.53 3.05
C ARG A 242 19.84 -26.94 2.66
N LEU A 243 18.90 -27.80 2.30
CA LEU A 243 19.24 -29.16 1.86
C LEU A 243 20.05 -29.14 0.56
N ALA A 244 19.73 -28.24 -0.37
CA ALA A 244 20.49 -28.08 -1.61
C ALA A 244 21.94 -27.68 -1.32
N ALA A 245 22.17 -26.75 -0.39
CA ALA A 245 23.52 -26.35 0.01
C ALA A 245 24.33 -27.53 0.57
N VAL A 246 23.72 -28.35 1.44
CA VAL A 246 24.35 -29.56 1.98
C VAL A 246 24.71 -30.56 0.88
N LEU A 247 23.77 -30.89 -0.01
CA LEU A 247 23.96 -31.89 -1.06
C LEU A 247 24.87 -31.44 -2.20
N GLN A 248 24.95 -30.12 -2.44
CA GLN A 248 25.88 -29.53 -3.38
C GLN A 248 27.24 -29.18 -2.78
N GLY A 249 27.42 -29.37 -1.48
CA GLY A 249 28.68 -29.20 -0.77
C GLY A 249 29.15 -27.76 -0.70
N VAL A 250 28.20 -26.79 -0.67
CA VAL A 250 28.47 -25.35 -0.55
C VAL A 250 28.01 -24.82 0.81
N ILE A 251 28.68 -23.78 1.32
CA ILE A 251 28.40 -23.22 2.65
C ILE A 251 27.14 -22.33 2.62
N SER A 252 26.99 -21.56 1.54
CA SER A 252 25.89 -20.61 1.41
C SER A 252 24.78 -21.15 0.53
N ASN A 253 23.52 -20.99 0.93
CA ASN A 253 22.37 -21.27 0.08
C ASN A 253 22.43 -20.48 -1.23
N TYR A 254 23.03 -19.29 -1.21
CA TYR A 254 23.21 -18.43 -2.39
C TYR A 254 24.21 -18.97 -3.41
N ASP A 255 25.01 -19.96 -3.04
CA ASP A 255 25.99 -20.63 -3.95
C ASP A 255 25.39 -21.87 -4.64
N THR A 256 24.10 -22.18 -4.36
CA THR A 256 23.37 -23.28 -4.99
C THR A 256 22.86 -22.92 -6.38
N ASP A 257 22.45 -23.93 -7.14
CA ASP A 257 21.80 -23.78 -8.45
C ASP A 257 20.44 -23.04 -8.38
N LEU A 258 19.85 -22.94 -7.19
CA LEU A 258 18.61 -22.18 -6.95
C LEU A 258 18.83 -20.67 -6.96
N PHE A 259 20.06 -20.19 -6.74
CA PHE A 259 20.37 -18.77 -6.65
C PHE A 259 21.44 -18.30 -7.62
N THR A 260 22.44 -19.11 -7.93
CA THR A 260 23.58 -18.72 -8.80
C THR A 260 23.15 -18.17 -10.17
N PRO A 261 22.11 -18.69 -10.87
CA PRO A 261 21.65 -18.09 -12.12
C PRO A 261 21.04 -16.70 -11.94
N LEU A 262 20.33 -16.47 -10.81
CA LEU A 262 19.72 -15.18 -10.51
C LEU A 262 20.76 -14.14 -10.09
N ILE A 263 21.77 -14.55 -9.31
CA ILE A 263 22.89 -13.70 -8.90
C ILE A 263 23.72 -13.30 -10.16
N ALA A 264 23.98 -14.25 -11.05
CA ALA A 264 24.66 -13.98 -12.31
C ALA A 264 23.88 -12.98 -13.17
N ARG A 265 22.56 -13.16 -13.28
CA ARG A 265 21.68 -12.22 -13.99
C ARG A 265 21.67 -10.83 -13.36
N ALA A 266 21.61 -10.75 -12.03
CA ALA A 266 21.70 -9.47 -11.30
C ALA A 266 23.05 -8.77 -11.55
N ALA A 267 24.15 -9.52 -11.54
CA ALA A 267 25.48 -9.00 -11.83
C ALA A 267 25.60 -8.47 -13.28
N GLU A 268 25.06 -9.21 -14.24
CA GLU A 268 24.99 -8.77 -15.64
C GLU A 268 24.21 -7.45 -15.78
N LEU A 269 23.00 -7.40 -15.18
CA LEU A 269 22.14 -6.22 -15.28
C LEU A 269 22.71 -4.99 -14.59
N THR A 270 23.45 -5.17 -13.51
CA THR A 270 24.09 -4.07 -12.76
C THR A 270 25.49 -3.74 -13.26
N GLY A 271 26.04 -4.50 -14.19
CA GLY A 271 27.43 -4.35 -14.68
C GLY A 271 28.46 -4.69 -13.60
N THR A 272 28.07 -5.42 -12.54
CA THR A 272 28.96 -5.74 -11.42
C THR A 272 29.82 -6.96 -11.76
N SER A 273 31.15 -6.85 -11.57
CA SER A 273 32.05 -7.99 -11.77
C SER A 273 31.94 -8.99 -10.63
N LEU A 274 31.75 -10.26 -10.95
CA LEU A 274 31.79 -11.37 -9.99
C LEU A 274 33.24 -11.84 -9.65
N LYS A 275 34.26 -11.25 -10.29
CA LYS A 275 35.66 -11.62 -10.06
C LYS A 275 36.18 -11.06 -8.75
N ARG A 276 36.86 -11.90 -7.97
CA ARG A 276 37.33 -11.69 -6.59
C ARG A 276 38.46 -10.64 -6.41
N GLU A 277 38.75 -9.77 -7.35
CA GLU A 277 39.95 -8.91 -7.35
C GLU A 277 39.76 -7.51 -6.76
N LEU A 278 38.57 -7.14 -6.27
CA LEU A 278 38.31 -5.88 -5.58
C LEU A 278 38.54 -6.00 -4.08
N GLU A 279 38.90 -4.91 -3.42
CA GLU A 279 39.13 -4.83 -1.95
C GLU A 279 38.07 -5.61 -1.18
N LYS A 280 38.50 -6.46 -0.23
CA LYS A 280 37.63 -7.43 0.47
C LYS A 280 36.32 -6.85 0.99
N GLU A 281 36.34 -5.62 1.47
CA GLU A 281 35.14 -4.99 2.06
C GLU A 281 34.13 -4.50 0.99
N ALA A 282 34.62 -3.90 -0.09
CA ALA A 282 33.78 -3.46 -1.23
C ALA A 282 33.15 -4.66 -1.93
N HIS A 283 33.91 -5.76 -2.06
CA HIS A 283 33.41 -7.00 -2.64
C HIS A 283 32.32 -7.67 -1.78
N ALA A 284 32.46 -7.66 -0.46
CA ALA A 284 31.48 -8.20 0.47
C ALA A 284 30.13 -7.45 0.39
N LYS A 285 30.16 -6.11 0.31
CA LYS A 285 28.97 -5.26 0.14
C LYS A 285 28.29 -5.48 -1.22
N SER A 286 29.06 -5.62 -2.30
CA SER A 286 28.53 -5.90 -3.63
C SER A 286 27.90 -7.29 -3.70
N ALA A 287 28.52 -8.31 -3.11
CA ALA A 287 27.97 -9.65 -3.03
C ALA A 287 26.66 -9.69 -2.24
N ALA A 288 26.57 -9.00 -1.10
CA ALA A 288 25.34 -8.90 -0.31
C ALA A 288 24.22 -8.25 -1.15
N SER A 289 24.50 -7.17 -1.89
CA SER A 289 23.53 -6.50 -2.76
C SER A 289 23.01 -7.43 -3.86
N LEU A 290 23.86 -8.21 -4.50
CA LEU A 290 23.44 -9.17 -5.53
C LEU A 290 22.56 -10.29 -4.96
N ARG A 291 22.88 -10.79 -3.74
CA ARG A 291 22.05 -11.77 -3.02
C ARG A 291 20.68 -11.22 -2.69
N VAL A 292 20.61 -9.97 -2.19
CA VAL A 292 19.32 -9.28 -1.91
C VAL A 292 18.49 -9.16 -3.17
N ILE A 293 19.07 -8.73 -4.28
CA ILE A 293 18.35 -8.59 -5.57
C ILE A 293 17.80 -9.96 -5.99
N ALA A 294 18.59 -11.03 -5.93
CA ALA A 294 18.17 -12.37 -6.33
C ALA A 294 17.02 -12.89 -5.45
N ASP A 295 17.15 -12.82 -4.13
CA ASP A 295 16.11 -13.24 -3.17
C ASP A 295 14.82 -12.44 -3.34
N HIS A 296 14.92 -11.11 -3.37
CA HIS A 296 13.76 -10.23 -3.45
C HIS A 296 13.04 -10.32 -4.80
N SER A 297 13.76 -10.63 -5.86
CA SER A 297 13.15 -10.92 -7.17
C SER A 297 12.32 -12.19 -7.13
N ARG A 298 12.78 -13.26 -6.44
CA ARG A 298 11.97 -14.47 -6.21
C ARG A 298 10.71 -14.10 -5.42
N ALA A 299 10.87 -13.48 -4.25
CA ALA A 299 9.76 -13.11 -3.38
C ALA A 299 8.72 -12.23 -4.09
N ALA A 300 9.16 -11.17 -4.78
CA ALA A 300 8.25 -10.25 -5.47
C ALA A 300 7.50 -10.95 -6.61
N THR A 301 8.18 -11.78 -7.41
CA THR A 301 7.57 -12.53 -8.52
C THR A 301 6.45 -13.44 -8.02
N PHE A 302 6.69 -14.23 -6.97
CA PHE A 302 5.69 -15.14 -6.43
C PHE A 302 4.55 -14.42 -5.71
N LEU A 303 4.84 -13.39 -4.93
CA LEU A 303 3.80 -12.61 -4.25
C LEU A 303 2.85 -11.93 -5.24
N ILE A 304 3.37 -11.35 -6.32
CA ILE A 304 2.54 -10.73 -7.36
C ILE A 304 1.76 -11.80 -8.13
N SER A 305 2.40 -12.93 -8.46
CA SER A 305 1.72 -14.06 -9.11
C SER A 305 0.54 -14.57 -8.27
N ASP A 306 0.66 -14.57 -6.94
CA ASP A 306 -0.39 -14.95 -6.01
C ASP A 306 -1.38 -13.80 -5.69
N GLY A 307 -1.31 -12.68 -6.43
CA GLY A 307 -2.29 -11.60 -6.42
C GLY A 307 -2.06 -10.51 -5.37
N VAL A 308 -0.85 -10.42 -4.79
CA VAL A 308 -0.48 -9.29 -3.92
C VAL A 308 -0.05 -8.11 -4.78
N LEU A 309 -0.58 -6.93 -4.50
CA LEU A 309 -0.18 -5.68 -5.16
C LEU A 309 0.52 -4.74 -4.17
N PRO A 310 1.52 -3.94 -4.62
CA PRO A 310 2.19 -2.97 -3.76
C PRO A 310 1.20 -1.93 -3.20
N ALA A 311 1.09 -1.85 -1.86
CA ALA A 311 0.18 -0.93 -1.16
C ALA A 311 0.89 -0.22 0.01
N ASN A 312 0.18 0.63 0.76
CA ASN A 312 0.72 1.36 1.90
C ASN A 312 0.53 0.62 3.23
N ASP A 313 -0.21 -0.49 3.24
CA ASP A 313 -0.54 -1.27 4.43
C ASP A 313 -0.59 -2.77 4.14
N GLY A 314 -0.66 -3.57 5.18
CA GLY A 314 -0.84 -5.01 5.11
C GLY A 314 0.20 -5.73 4.24
N ARG A 315 -0.25 -6.74 3.51
CA ARG A 315 0.58 -7.56 2.61
C ARG A 315 1.23 -6.74 1.49
N GLY A 316 0.50 -5.77 0.95
CA GLY A 316 0.99 -4.91 -0.12
C GLY A 316 2.14 -4.00 0.31
N TYR A 317 2.15 -3.57 1.58
CA TYR A 317 3.25 -2.81 2.15
C TYR A 317 4.54 -3.64 2.22
N VAL A 318 4.43 -4.90 2.67
CA VAL A 318 5.60 -5.81 2.73
C VAL A 318 6.15 -6.08 1.33
N LEU A 319 5.29 -6.36 0.36
CA LEU A 319 5.71 -6.51 -1.05
C LEU A 319 6.41 -5.25 -1.57
N ARG A 320 5.85 -4.08 -1.31
CA ARG A 320 6.45 -2.80 -1.69
C ARG A 320 7.84 -2.61 -1.07
N LYS A 321 7.99 -2.96 0.23
CA LYS A 321 9.28 -2.92 0.93
C LYS A 321 10.32 -3.82 0.25
N ILE A 322 9.95 -5.04 -0.09
CA ILE A 322 10.80 -6.02 -0.81
C ILE A 322 11.25 -5.46 -2.16
N ILE A 323 10.32 -4.97 -3.00
CA ILE A 323 10.62 -4.41 -4.31
C ILE A 323 11.57 -3.21 -4.19
N ARG A 324 11.26 -2.26 -3.31
CA ARG A 324 12.06 -1.05 -3.12
C ARG A 324 13.45 -1.34 -2.59
N ARG A 325 13.59 -2.35 -1.71
CA ARG A 325 14.89 -2.80 -1.22
C ARG A 325 15.74 -3.39 -2.34
N ALA A 326 15.15 -4.18 -3.24
CA ALA A 326 15.86 -4.68 -4.42
C ALA A 326 16.32 -3.53 -5.35
N ILE A 327 15.45 -2.53 -5.60
CA ILE A 327 15.80 -1.34 -6.41
C ILE A 327 16.96 -0.58 -5.78
N ARG A 328 16.91 -0.37 -4.45
CA ARG A 328 17.99 0.32 -3.73
C ARG A 328 19.33 -0.41 -3.87
N HIS A 329 19.34 -1.74 -3.67
CA HIS A 329 20.56 -2.52 -3.84
C HIS A 329 21.08 -2.48 -5.29
N GLY A 330 20.19 -2.39 -6.28
CA GLY A 330 20.57 -2.11 -7.66
C GLY A 330 21.27 -0.75 -7.80
N ARG A 331 20.73 0.31 -7.16
CA ARG A 331 21.36 1.64 -7.16
C ARG A 331 22.72 1.66 -6.46
N LEU A 332 22.88 0.93 -5.36
CA LEU A 332 24.17 0.78 -4.68
C LEU A 332 25.24 0.15 -5.58
N LEU A 333 24.81 -0.68 -6.55
CA LEU A 333 25.68 -1.27 -7.57
C LEU A 333 25.82 -0.43 -8.85
N GLY A 334 25.24 0.79 -8.87
CA GLY A 334 25.32 1.71 -10.01
C GLY A 334 24.26 1.48 -11.09
N GLN A 335 23.24 0.66 -10.86
CA GLN A 335 22.15 0.43 -11.82
C GLN A 335 21.12 1.57 -11.77
N ASP A 336 21.14 2.44 -12.77
CA ASP A 336 20.21 3.56 -12.89
C ASP A 336 18.96 3.25 -13.71
N LYS A 337 18.99 2.19 -14.48
CA LYS A 337 17.88 1.76 -15.33
C LYS A 337 16.99 0.74 -14.60
N ARG A 338 15.79 0.55 -15.12
CA ARG A 338 14.84 -0.48 -14.68
C ARG A 338 15.38 -1.87 -14.99
N PHE A 339 15.28 -2.80 -14.05
CA PHE A 339 15.87 -4.13 -14.20
C PHE A 339 15.05 -5.26 -13.57
N LEU A 340 14.13 -4.97 -12.64
CA LEU A 340 13.39 -6.00 -11.91
C LEU A 340 12.49 -6.85 -12.80
N CYS A 341 11.93 -6.29 -13.90
CA CYS A 341 11.19 -7.09 -14.87
C CYS A 341 12.07 -8.18 -15.49
N GLN A 342 13.34 -7.86 -15.77
CA GLN A 342 14.29 -8.83 -16.34
C GLN A 342 14.69 -9.89 -15.30
N MET A 343 14.76 -9.51 -14.02
CA MET A 343 14.96 -10.46 -12.93
C MET A 343 13.75 -11.40 -12.77
N ALA A 344 12.52 -10.88 -12.86
CA ALA A 344 11.31 -11.72 -12.79
C ALA A 344 11.23 -12.73 -13.94
N ILE A 345 11.66 -12.36 -15.15
CA ILE A 345 11.80 -13.29 -16.28
C ILE A 345 12.81 -14.41 -15.97
N ALA A 346 13.93 -14.07 -15.31
CA ALA A 346 14.91 -15.07 -14.90
C ALA A 346 14.35 -16.01 -13.81
N VAL A 347 13.59 -15.47 -12.84
CA VAL A 347 12.89 -16.28 -11.83
C VAL A 347 11.90 -17.24 -12.49
N ARG A 348 11.09 -16.75 -13.44
CA ARG A 348 10.17 -17.60 -14.20
C ARG A 348 10.93 -18.72 -14.90
N ALA A 349 12.00 -18.41 -15.61
CA ALA A 349 12.79 -19.41 -16.35
C ALA A 349 13.37 -20.48 -15.41
N LEU A 350 13.75 -20.12 -14.19
CA LEU A 350 14.33 -21.05 -13.22
C LEU A 350 13.27 -21.94 -12.53
N MET A 351 12.05 -21.43 -12.31
CA MET A 351 11.10 -22.04 -11.37
C MET A 351 9.77 -22.47 -11.99
N SER A 352 9.52 -22.20 -13.30
CA SER A 352 8.24 -22.53 -13.94
C SER A 352 7.94 -24.03 -14.05
N ASP A 353 8.95 -24.89 -14.02
CA ASP A 353 8.74 -26.35 -14.02
C ASP A 353 8.02 -26.81 -12.74
N ALA A 354 8.36 -26.22 -11.59
CA ALA A 354 7.72 -26.52 -10.31
C ALA A 354 6.44 -25.69 -10.10
N TYR A 355 6.37 -24.49 -10.69
CA TYR A 355 5.30 -23.52 -10.52
C TYR A 355 4.84 -22.95 -11.86
N PRO A 356 4.06 -23.73 -12.63
CA PRO A 356 3.64 -23.35 -13.99
C PRO A 356 2.76 -22.09 -14.03
N GLU A 357 2.14 -21.71 -12.92
CA GLU A 357 1.39 -20.45 -12.77
C GLU A 357 2.22 -19.20 -13.07
N LEU A 358 3.54 -19.25 -12.94
CA LEU A 358 4.45 -18.15 -13.27
C LEU A 358 4.45 -17.81 -14.76
N ILE A 359 4.11 -18.78 -15.63
CA ILE A 359 3.99 -18.54 -17.06
C ILE A 359 2.75 -17.68 -17.34
N ALA A 360 1.61 -18.07 -16.77
CA ALA A 360 0.34 -17.38 -16.97
C ALA A 360 0.34 -15.96 -16.38
N SER A 361 1.06 -15.74 -15.26
CA SER A 361 1.14 -14.44 -14.57
C SER A 361 2.26 -13.52 -15.06
N SER A 362 3.11 -13.94 -15.99
CA SER A 362 4.36 -13.26 -16.37
C SER A 362 4.17 -11.80 -16.78
N ASP A 363 3.19 -11.51 -17.61
CA ASP A 363 2.92 -10.14 -18.08
C ASP A 363 2.39 -9.27 -16.97
N HIS A 364 1.51 -9.81 -16.11
CA HIS A 364 1.01 -9.12 -14.93
C HIS A 364 2.14 -8.78 -13.96
N VAL A 365 3.01 -9.74 -13.62
CA VAL A 365 4.18 -9.52 -12.76
C VAL A 365 5.07 -8.42 -13.32
N SER A 366 5.37 -8.47 -14.62
CA SER A 366 6.22 -7.48 -15.29
C SER A 366 5.63 -6.07 -15.21
N ARG A 367 4.33 -5.91 -15.48
CA ARG A 367 3.64 -4.61 -15.41
C ARG A 367 3.64 -4.04 -13.99
N VAL A 368 3.36 -4.86 -12.97
CA VAL A 368 3.35 -4.43 -11.57
C VAL A 368 4.73 -3.97 -11.12
N LEU A 369 5.79 -4.75 -11.43
CA LEU A 369 7.17 -4.39 -11.10
C LEU A 369 7.58 -3.09 -11.78
N LEU A 370 7.31 -2.95 -13.08
CA LEU A 370 7.63 -1.75 -13.85
C LEU A 370 6.95 -0.50 -13.28
N ALA A 371 5.67 -0.62 -12.90
CA ALA A 371 4.92 0.48 -12.30
C ALA A 371 5.52 0.93 -10.96
N GLU A 372 5.92 -0.01 -10.09
CA GLU A 372 6.53 0.34 -8.78
C GLU A 372 7.97 0.85 -8.94
N GLU A 373 8.77 0.30 -9.90
CA GLU A 373 10.10 0.85 -10.23
C GLU A 373 10.00 2.30 -10.70
N ASN A 374 9.04 2.62 -11.60
CA ASN A 374 8.82 3.98 -12.09
C ASN A 374 8.45 4.94 -10.97
N ARG A 375 7.51 4.53 -10.12
CA ARG A 375 7.05 5.33 -8.98
C ARG A 375 8.17 5.58 -7.99
N PHE A 376 8.96 4.56 -7.69
CA PHE A 376 10.01 4.66 -6.70
C PHE A 376 11.25 5.39 -7.22
N ALA A 377 11.60 5.28 -8.50
CA ALA A 377 12.72 6.01 -9.10
C ALA A 377 12.58 7.54 -8.91
N HIS A 378 11.36 8.07 -9.09
CA HIS A 378 11.08 9.49 -8.85
C HIS A 378 11.23 9.86 -7.36
N THR A 379 10.65 9.05 -6.47
CA THR A 379 10.71 9.28 -5.02
C THR A 379 12.13 9.14 -4.48
N LEU A 380 12.90 8.17 -5.01
CA LEU A 380 14.24 7.87 -4.53
C LEU A 380 15.23 9.02 -4.80
N GLY A 381 15.21 9.61 -6.00
CA GLY A 381 16.09 10.72 -6.35
C GLY A 381 15.90 11.92 -5.43
N ILE A 382 14.64 12.35 -5.24
CA ILE A 382 14.30 13.46 -4.36
C ILE A 382 14.58 13.09 -2.88
N GLY A 383 14.17 11.88 -2.46
CA GLY A 383 14.31 11.44 -1.08
C GLY A 383 15.75 11.32 -0.62
N MET A 384 16.66 10.78 -1.45
CA MET A 384 18.08 10.67 -1.12
C MET A 384 18.73 12.05 -0.98
N GLN A 385 18.44 12.97 -1.90
CA GLN A 385 18.92 14.34 -1.77
C GLN A 385 18.47 14.99 -0.47
N LYS A 386 17.17 14.84 -0.13
CA LYS A 386 16.60 15.40 1.09
C LYS A 386 17.12 14.73 2.36
N LEU A 387 17.44 13.44 2.31
CA LEU A 387 18.09 12.72 3.40
C LEU A 387 19.50 13.28 3.66
N GLU A 388 20.32 13.49 2.64
CA GLU A 388 21.64 14.10 2.82
C GLU A 388 21.53 15.54 3.37
N GLU A 389 20.60 16.35 2.87
CA GLU A 389 20.34 17.68 3.42
C GLU A 389 19.93 17.62 4.91
N ALA A 390 19.15 16.61 5.32
CA ALA A 390 18.75 16.40 6.71
C ALA A 390 19.91 15.96 7.61
N ILE A 391 20.77 15.09 7.10
CA ILE A 391 22.02 14.68 7.79
C ILE A 391 22.97 15.87 7.96
N ASP A 392 23.11 16.72 6.96
CA ASP A 392 23.93 17.94 7.07
C ASP A 392 23.35 18.93 8.10
N ARG A 393 22.03 19.08 8.19
CA ARG A 393 21.39 19.82 9.30
C ARG A 393 21.70 19.20 10.67
N GLY A 394 21.73 17.88 10.77
CA GLY A 394 22.13 17.16 11.97
C GLY A 394 23.58 17.46 12.39
N ARG A 395 24.49 17.55 11.42
CA ARG A 395 25.89 17.98 11.66
C ARG A 395 25.98 19.40 12.22
N LEU A 396 25.23 20.34 11.66
CA LEU A 396 25.15 21.71 12.13
C LEU A 396 24.57 21.80 13.55
N TRP A 397 23.58 20.95 13.86
CA TRP A 397 23.00 20.83 15.20
C TRP A 397 24.04 20.29 16.19
N LEU A 398 24.81 19.25 15.86
CA LEU A 398 25.88 18.72 16.68
C LEU A 398 26.92 19.78 17.07
N ALA A 399 27.26 20.64 16.11
CA ALA A 399 28.26 21.71 16.34
C ALA A 399 27.77 22.81 17.32
N ARG A 400 26.44 22.93 17.53
CA ARG A 400 25.82 24.03 18.30
C ARG A 400 25.14 23.56 19.57
N THR A 401 24.97 22.28 19.78
CA THR A 401 24.21 21.72 20.92
C THR A 401 25.11 21.63 22.17
N SER A 402 24.52 21.78 23.38
CA SER A 402 25.24 21.59 24.63
C SER A 402 25.55 20.11 24.89
N ASP A 403 26.51 19.83 25.78
CA ASP A 403 26.87 18.46 26.16
C ASP A 403 25.71 17.73 26.84
N GLU A 404 24.91 18.44 27.63
CA GLU A 404 23.73 17.87 28.29
C GLU A 404 22.68 17.39 27.28
N VAL A 405 22.36 18.19 26.26
CA VAL A 405 21.39 17.85 25.20
C VAL A 405 21.93 16.73 24.31
N LEU A 406 23.24 16.75 24.01
CA LEU A 406 23.88 15.66 23.26
C LEU A 406 23.86 14.35 24.05
N ALA A 407 24.15 14.39 25.35
CA ALA A 407 24.09 13.21 26.19
C ALA A 407 22.66 12.63 26.29
N GLN A 408 21.64 13.51 26.39
CA GLN A 408 20.23 13.08 26.37
C GLN A 408 19.87 12.42 25.03
N PHE A 409 20.27 13.01 23.92
CA PHE A 409 20.07 12.43 22.58
C PHE A 409 20.74 11.06 22.45
N LEU A 410 22.00 10.92 22.85
CA LEU A 410 22.74 9.65 22.76
C LEU A 410 22.06 8.54 23.61
N ARG A 411 21.52 8.86 24.78
CA ARG A 411 20.72 7.92 25.58
C ARG A 411 19.40 7.48 24.91
N SER A 412 18.86 8.30 24.00
CA SER A 412 17.64 7.94 23.27
C SER A 412 17.86 7.09 22.02
N VAL A 413 19.10 7.11 21.47
CA VAL A 413 19.43 6.44 20.20
C VAL A 413 20.41 5.27 20.32
N SER A 414 21.06 5.11 21.49
CA SER A 414 21.99 4.01 21.76
C SER A 414 21.79 3.40 23.15
N SER A 415 21.97 2.11 23.25
CA SER A 415 22.03 1.37 24.53
C SER A 415 23.40 1.48 25.21
N ASP A 416 24.42 2.00 24.53
CA ASP A 416 25.77 2.11 25.05
C ASP A 416 25.86 3.18 26.15
N PRO A 417 26.72 3.02 27.15
CA PRO A 417 26.96 4.04 28.16
C PRO A 417 27.49 5.35 27.52
N VAL A 418 26.82 6.46 27.81
CA VAL A 418 27.26 7.78 27.32
C VAL A 418 28.49 8.25 28.08
N THR A 419 29.66 8.14 27.46
CA THR A 419 30.94 8.56 28.00
C THR A 419 31.40 9.89 27.36
N PRO A 420 32.28 10.68 28.03
CA PRO A 420 32.87 11.86 27.41
C PRO A 420 33.60 11.59 26.09
N ASP A 421 34.24 10.44 25.97
CA ASP A 421 34.96 10.04 24.75
C ASP A 421 33.98 9.73 23.61
N LEU A 422 32.85 9.06 23.90
CA LEU A 422 31.78 8.85 22.92
C LEU A 422 31.19 10.18 22.46
N MET A 423 30.92 11.12 23.37
CA MET A 423 30.39 12.43 23.03
C MET A 423 31.35 13.22 22.15
N LYS A 424 32.67 13.18 22.48
CA LYS A 424 33.74 13.79 21.67
C LYS A 424 33.80 13.18 20.28
N TYR A 425 33.80 11.85 20.18
CA TYR A 425 33.81 11.14 18.90
C TYR A 425 32.61 11.50 18.03
N VAL A 426 31.39 11.53 18.60
CA VAL A 426 30.16 11.89 17.89
C VAL A 426 30.21 13.37 17.44
N ARG A 427 30.75 14.31 18.25
CA ARG A 427 30.91 15.70 17.83
C ARG A 427 31.84 15.86 16.64
N GLU A 428 32.93 15.12 16.63
CA GLU A 428 34.00 15.28 15.62
C GLU A 428 33.65 14.53 14.32
N ARG A 429 33.00 13.37 14.41
CA ARG A 429 32.81 12.44 13.28
C ARG A 429 31.39 11.95 13.09
N GLY A 430 30.50 12.22 14.05
CA GLY A 430 29.13 11.70 14.01
C GLY A 430 28.30 12.33 12.89
N ARG A 431 27.49 11.51 12.29
CA ARG A 431 26.39 11.89 11.39
C ARG A 431 25.09 11.58 12.10
N ILE A 432 24.16 12.54 12.19
CA ILE A 432 22.90 12.39 12.91
C ILE A 432 21.76 12.73 11.98
N LEU A 433 20.70 11.93 12.06
CA LEU A 433 19.40 12.23 11.49
C LEU A 433 18.37 12.36 12.63
N LYS A 434 17.86 13.56 12.83
CA LYS A 434 16.86 13.86 13.86
C LYS A 434 15.50 13.26 13.48
N GLY A 435 14.71 12.89 14.49
CA GLY A 435 13.38 12.29 14.31
C GLY A 435 12.41 13.17 13.52
N ASP A 436 12.35 14.47 13.81
CA ASP A 436 11.51 15.43 13.08
C ASP A 436 11.88 15.56 11.59
N ASP A 437 13.20 15.63 11.29
CA ASP A 437 13.68 15.68 9.91
C ASP A 437 13.37 14.38 9.16
N ALA A 438 13.54 13.24 9.81
CA ALA A 438 13.20 11.93 9.26
C ALA A 438 11.68 11.78 9.04
N PHE A 439 10.86 12.27 9.98
CA PHE A 439 9.41 12.29 9.84
C PHE A 439 8.97 13.16 8.65
N GLN A 440 9.58 14.32 8.45
CA GLN A 440 9.32 15.17 7.28
C GLN A 440 9.65 14.46 5.96
N LEU A 441 10.72 13.64 5.92
CA LEU A 441 11.04 12.82 4.75
C LEU A 441 9.91 11.84 4.41
N THR A 442 9.27 11.26 5.44
CA THR A 442 8.16 10.32 5.26
C THR A 442 6.87 11.04 4.89
N ASP A 443 6.49 12.07 5.65
CA ASP A 443 5.19 12.74 5.54
C ASP A 443 5.09 13.60 4.26
N THR A 444 6.15 14.34 3.94
CA THR A 444 6.14 15.29 2.82
C THR A 444 6.64 14.69 1.52
N PHE A 445 7.67 13.85 1.59
CA PHE A 445 8.33 13.29 0.40
C PHE A 445 8.00 11.82 0.15
N GLY A 446 7.22 11.18 1.03
CA GLY A 446 6.80 9.78 0.88
C GLY A 446 7.96 8.78 0.99
N PHE A 447 9.05 9.15 1.68
CA PHE A 447 10.23 8.32 1.87
C PHE A 447 10.00 7.37 3.05
N PRO A 448 9.92 6.06 2.87
CA PRO A 448 9.51 5.15 3.93
C PRO A 448 10.48 5.13 5.11
N LYS A 449 9.96 4.99 6.34
CA LYS A 449 10.75 4.92 7.58
C LYS A 449 11.86 3.86 7.52
N ASP A 450 11.49 2.64 7.14
CA ASP A 450 12.41 1.50 7.06
C ASP A 450 13.56 1.75 6.09
N PHE A 451 13.29 2.50 5.01
CA PHE A 451 14.32 2.90 4.07
C PHE A 451 15.28 3.94 4.69
N ILE A 452 14.73 4.87 5.48
CA ILE A 452 15.53 5.86 6.24
C ILE A 452 16.42 5.13 7.26
N GLU A 453 15.86 4.15 8.00
CA GLU A 453 16.59 3.33 8.96
C GLU A 453 17.74 2.56 8.31
N GLU A 454 17.44 1.88 7.20
CA GLU A 454 18.42 1.09 6.46
C GLU A 454 19.51 1.98 5.83
N ALA A 455 19.13 3.11 5.21
CA ALA A 455 20.07 4.06 4.64
C ALA A 455 20.97 4.70 5.71
N SER A 456 20.40 4.99 6.89
CA SER A 456 21.13 5.53 8.04
C SER A 456 22.15 4.51 8.57
N ARG A 457 21.76 3.25 8.71
CA ARG A 457 22.63 2.14 9.15
C ARG A 457 23.81 1.95 8.19
N ASP A 458 23.53 1.86 6.89
CA ASP A 458 24.56 1.67 5.86
C ASP A 458 25.58 2.82 5.78
N SER A 459 25.14 4.03 6.12
CA SER A 459 25.94 5.25 6.09
C SER A 459 26.54 5.63 7.45
N ALA A 460 26.41 4.76 8.46
CA ALA A 460 26.81 5.00 9.84
C ALA A 460 26.25 6.33 10.42
N VAL A 461 24.96 6.58 10.16
CA VAL A 461 24.20 7.74 10.65
C VAL A 461 23.42 7.33 11.89
N LEU A 462 23.55 8.05 12.98
CA LEU A 462 22.73 7.87 14.18
C LEU A 462 21.32 8.42 13.91
N PHE A 463 20.33 7.54 13.87
CA PHE A 463 18.94 7.88 13.59
C PHE A 463 18.11 7.96 14.89
N ASP A 464 17.43 9.08 15.10
CA ASP A 464 16.49 9.30 16.21
C ASP A 464 15.13 8.66 15.90
N SER A 465 15.05 7.34 16.07
CA SER A 465 13.82 6.58 15.86
C SER A 465 12.72 6.97 16.85
N ARG A 466 13.07 7.35 18.10
CA ARG A 466 12.10 7.75 19.11
C ARG A 466 11.45 9.09 18.75
N GLY A 467 12.25 10.10 18.42
CA GLY A 467 11.72 11.41 17.96
C GLY A 467 10.84 11.28 16.72
N TYR A 468 11.17 10.35 15.82
CA TYR A 468 10.32 10.02 14.66
C TYR A 468 8.93 9.49 15.10
N GLU A 469 8.87 8.54 16.03
CA GLU A 469 7.60 7.96 16.51
C GLU A 469 6.76 8.99 17.29
N GLU A 470 7.41 9.88 18.03
CA GLU A 470 6.74 10.99 18.72
C GLU A 470 6.09 11.94 17.71
N ALA A 471 6.80 12.35 16.64
CA ALA A 471 6.29 13.19 15.57
C ALA A 471 5.13 12.51 14.78
N LEU A 472 5.26 11.21 14.49
CA LEU A 472 4.22 10.41 13.85
C LEU A 472 2.94 10.34 14.70
N THR A 473 3.11 10.17 16.02
CA THR A 473 1.99 10.09 16.97
C THR A 473 1.27 11.42 17.06
N GLU A 474 2.01 12.52 17.10
CA GLU A 474 1.43 13.86 17.11
C GLU A 474 0.63 14.15 15.83
N GLN A 475 1.15 13.77 14.66
CA GLN A 475 0.42 13.91 13.41
C GLN A 475 -0.87 13.08 13.38
N ARG A 476 -0.80 11.81 13.84
CA ARG A 476 -1.98 10.95 13.96
C ARG A 476 -3.07 11.56 14.85
N ASN A 477 -2.66 12.18 15.96
CA ASN A 477 -3.59 12.84 16.86
C ASN A 477 -4.21 14.10 16.24
N ARG A 478 -3.44 14.90 15.50
CA ARG A 478 -3.95 16.04 14.71
C ARG A 478 -4.94 15.58 13.63
N SER A 479 -4.61 14.52 12.91
CA SER A 479 -5.49 13.95 11.87
C SER A 479 -6.79 13.37 12.46
N LYS A 480 -6.73 12.71 13.63
CA LYS A 480 -7.93 12.25 14.34
C LYS A 480 -8.80 13.42 14.82
N ALA A 481 -8.21 14.50 15.30
CA ALA A 481 -8.94 15.69 15.74
C ALA A 481 -9.60 16.46 14.57
N SER A 482 -9.02 16.41 13.39
CA SER A 482 -9.58 17.02 12.17
C SER A 482 -10.60 16.13 11.44
N TRP A 483 -10.60 14.82 11.72
CA TRP A 483 -11.48 13.86 11.07
C TRP A 483 -12.87 13.89 11.72
N ARG A 484 -13.83 14.57 11.09
CA ARG A 484 -15.26 14.59 11.44
C ARG A 484 -16.03 13.40 10.84
N GLY A 485 -15.37 12.32 10.46
CA GLY A 485 -15.99 11.08 10.05
C GLY A 485 -16.69 10.42 11.23
N ALA A 486 -17.92 9.94 11.03
CA ALA A 486 -18.67 9.23 12.06
C ALA A 486 -17.82 8.07 12.60
N ALA A 487 -17.42 8.17 13.85
CA ALA A 487 -16.94 7.01 14.60
C ALA A 487 -17.99 5.91 14.45
N LYS A 488 -17.58 4.65 14.26
CA LYS A 488 -18.46 3.50 14.46
C LYS A 488 -18.95 3.62 15.89
N GLN A 489 -20.13 4.21 16.06
CA GLN A 489 -20.78 4.26 17.37
C GLN A 489 -21.04 2.81 17.75
N THR A 490 -20.53 2.38 18.88
CA THR A 490 -21.03 1.20 19.58
C THR A 490 -22.55 1.34 19.64
N ALA A 491 -23.27 0.33 19.12
CA ALA A 491 -24.72 0.40 19.05
C ALA A 491 -25.27 0.75 20.42
N ASN A 492 -26.11 1.78 20.46
CA ASN A 492 -26.73 2.24 21.70
C ASN A 492 -27.42 1.05 22.39
N PRO A 493 -27.24 0.84 23.69
CA PRO A 493 -27.89 -0.24 24.44
C PRO A 493 -29.40 -0.37 24.21
N ALA A 494 -30.07 0.73 23.85
CA ALA A 494 -31.49 0.74 23.51
C ALA A 494 -31.90 -0.23 22.41
N TYR A 495 -30.98 -0.60 21.47
CA TYR A 495 -31.30 -1.55 20.39
C TYR A 495 -31.12 -3.02 20.76
N GLN A 496 -30.33 -3.34 21.80
CA GLN A 496 -29.93 -4.73 22.12
C GLN A 496 -31.10 -5.64 22.54
N GLN A 497 -32.20 -5.06 23.06
CA GLN A 497 -33.35 -5.79 23.53
C GLN A 497 -34.53 -5.76 22.55
N LEU A 498 -34.35 -5.14 21.36
CA LEU A 498 -35.43 -5.01 20.41
C LEU A 498 -35.65 -6.30 19.61
N PRO A 499 -36.91 -6.66 19.31
CA PRO A 499 -37.20 -7.78 18.46
C PRO A 499 -36.70 -7.55 17.03
N LYS A 500 -36.39 -8.64 16.31
CA LYS A 500 -35.92 -8.58 14.92
C LYS A 500 -37.05 -8.20 13.96
N SER A 501 -36.76 -7.39 12.98
CA SER A 501 -37.66 -7.01 11.89
C SER A 501 -37.59 -8.04 10.75
N THR A 502 -38.72 -8.48 10.22
CA THR A 502 -38.78 -9.30 9.00
C THR A 502 -38.64 -8.40 7.78
N PHE A 503 -37.72 -8.75 6.84
CA PHE A 503 -37.54 -7.97 5.60
C PHE A 503 -38.32 -8.60 4.44
N GLU A 504 -39.20 -7.84 3.82
CA GLU A 504 -40.04 -8.26 2.70
C GLU A 504 -39.70 -7.58 1.36
N GLY A 505 -38.75 -6.63 1.42
CA GLY A 505 -38.45 -5.71 0.31
C GLY A 505 -37.68 -6.30 -0.87
N TYR A 506 -37.40 -7.61 -0.90
CA TYR A 506 -36.94 -8.28 -2.12
C TYR A 506 -38.08 -8.51 -3.14
N ARG A 507 -39.32 -8.60 -2.69
CA ARG A 507 -40.49 -8.98 -3.52
C ARG A 507 -41.50 -7.86 -3.68
N GLN A 508 -41.52 -6.91 -2.73
CA GLN A 508 -42.52 -5.85 -2.70
C GLN A 508 -41.92 -4.53 -2.17
N THR A 509 -42.53 -3.42 -2.57
CA THR A 509 -42.18 -2.05 -2.12
C THR A 509 -43.21 -1.50 -1.12
N ARG A 510 -44.21 -2.29 -0.77
CA ARG A 510 -45.25 -1.94 0.21
C ARG A 510 -45.50 -3.13 1.13
N SER A 511 -45.62 -2.86 2.41
CA SER A 511 -46.10 -3.80 3.43
C SER A 511 -47.16 -3.11 4.27
N ASP A 512 -48.32 -3.73 4.40
CA ASP A 512 -49.49 -3.20 5.11
C ASP A 512 -49.50 -3.70 6.55
N ASN A 513 -50.12 -2.94 7.46
CA ASN A 513 -50.30 -3.31 8.88
C ASN A 513 -49.00 -3.61 9.66
N CYS A 514 -47.93 -2.92 9.33
CA CYS A 514 -46.66 -3.02 10.05
C CYS A 514 -46.79 -2.42 11.46
N GLU A 515 -46.54 -3.23 12.49
CA GLU A 515 -46.64 -2.81 13.90
C GLU A 515 -45.35 -2.05 14.32
N VAL A 516 -45.56 -0.93 14.98
CA VAL A 516 -44.46 -0.11 15.57
C VAL A 516 -44.01 -0.79 16.85
N LEU A 517 -42.87 -1.49 16.81
CA LEU A 517 -42.30 -2.22 17.93
C LEU A 517 -41.60 -1.31 18.93
N ALA A 518 -40.92 -0.26 18.42
CA ALA A 518 -40.20 0.68 19.23
C ALA A 518 -40.00 2.02 18.51
N ILE A 519 -39.86 3.07 19.30
CA ILE A 519 -39.52 4.42 18.87
C ILE A 519 -38.25 4.86 19.62
N ILE A 520 -37.27 5.39 18.90
CA ILE A 520 -36.04 5.96 19.47
C ILE A 520 -36.00 7.44 19.08
N LYS A 521 -35.90 8.32 20.09
CA LYS A 521 -35.73 9.76 19.91
C LYS A 521 -34.51 10.22 20.68
N ASN A 522 -33.59 10.92 20.00
CA ASN A 522 -32.33 11.38 20.61
C ASN A 522 -31.52 10.25 21.28
N GLY A 523 -31.56 9.03 20.72
CA GLY A 523 -30.82 7.88 21.23
C GLY A 523 -31.48 7.22 22.47
N GLN A 524 -32.70 7.59 22.87
CA GLN A 524 -33.45 7.02 23.97
C GLN A 524 -34.80 6.48 23.50
N GLY A 525 -35.29 5.42 24.14
CA GLY A 525 -36.61 4.88 23.89
C GLY A 525 -37.70 5.91 24.20
N ALA A 526 -38.66 6.06 23.29
CA ALA A 526 -39.80 6.96 23.42
C ALA A 526 -41.10 6.20 23.18
N GLN A 527 -42.23 6.65 23.74
CA GLN A 527 -43.55 6.03 23.51
C GLN A 527 -44.29 6.66 22.32
N GLU A 528 -43.94 7.90 21.94
CA GLU A 528 -44.62 8.65 20.89
C GLU A 528 -43.68 9.62 20.18
N LEU A 529 -43.85 9.81 18.87
CA LEU A 529 -43.37 10.93 18.10
C LEU A 529 -44.53 11.89 17.79
N LYS A 530 -44.34 13.19 18.03
CA LYS A 530 -45.31 14.25 17.69
C LYS A 530 -45.04 14.79 16.27
N PRO A 531 -46.01 15.41 15.63
CA PRO A 531 -45.77 16.05 14.33
C PRO A 531 -44.57 17.01 14.33
N GLY A 532 -43.67 16.84 13.36
CA GLY A 532 -42.43 17.58 13.25
C GLY A 532 -41.22 16.95 13.99
N ASP A 533 -41.44 15.93 14.83
CA ASP A 533 -40.34 15.26 15.52
C ASP A 533 -39.53 14.39 14.54
N GLU A 534 -38.24 14.40 14.71
CA GLU A 534 -37.33 13.44 14.10
C GLU A 534 -37.05 12.28 15.08
N GLY A 535 -37.01 11.07 14.56
CA GLY A 535 -36.77 9.87 15.36
C GLY A 535 -36.54 8.65 14.51
N GLU A 536 -36.44 7.51 15.18
CA GLU A 536 -36.28 6.20 14.52
C GLU A 536 -37.41 5.28 14.94
N ILE A 537 -38.00 4.62 13.96
CA ILE A 537 -39.08 3.67 14.17
C ILE A 537 -38.64 2.26 13.76
N ILE A 538 -38.86 1.30 14.61
CA ILE A 538 -38.63 -0.13 14.36
C ILE A 538 -39.98 -0.82 14.15
N LEU A 539 -40.11 -1.51 13.01
CA LEU A 539 -41.31 -2.26 12.62
C LEU A 539 -41.07 -3.78 12.77
N ASN A 540 -42.16 -4.53 13.01
CA ASN A 540 -42.13 -5.99 13.06
C ASN A 540 -41.76 -6.59 11.68
N HIS A 541 -42.29 -6.02 10.59
CA HIS A 541 -41.94 -6.35 9.22
C HIS A 541 -41.89 -5.07 8.37
N THR A 542 -41.10 -5.08 7.30
CA THR A 542 -40.86 -3.88 6.50
C THR A 542 -40.36 -4.18 5.08
N PRO A 543 -40.78 -3.41 4.07
CA PRO A 543 -40.23 -3.50 2.74
C PRO A 543 -38.96 -2.66 2.56
N PHE A 544 -38.56 -1.86 3.57
CA PHE A 544 -37.41 -0.96 3.48
C PHE A 544 -36.09 -1.71 3.62
N TYR A 545 -35.24 -1.58 2.61
CA TYR A 545 -33.86 -2.07 2.66
C TYR A 545 -33.03 -1.21 3.61
N ALA A 546 -32.41 -1.84 4.58
CA ALA A 546 -31.46 -1.17 5.48
C ALA A 546 -30.09 -1.07 4.81
N GLU A 547 -29.44 0.10 4.92
CA GLU A 547 -28.10 0.36 4.38
C GLU A 547 -27.11 -0.76 4.74
N SER A 548 -26.58 -1.41 3.72
CA SER A 548 -25.65 -2.52 3.86
C SER A 548 -24.93 -2.81 2.54
N GLY A 549 -23.68 -3.34 2.60
CA GLY A 549 -22.96 -3.78 1.41
C GLY A 549 -22.70 -2.68 0.38
N GLY A 550 -22.64 -1.41 0.82
CA GLY A 550 -22.48 -0.25 -0.05
C GLY A 550 -23.76 0.27 -0.70
N GLN A 551 -24.89 -0.45 -0.61
CA GLN A 551 -26.18 0.05 -1.04
C GLN A 551 -26.80 0.95 0.03
N VAL A 552 -27.22 2.16 -0.36
CA VAL A 552 -27.92 3.11 0.54
C VAL A 552 -29.26 2.56 0.98
N GLY A 553 -29.71 2.95 2.19
CA GLY A 553 -31.01 2.60 2.72
C GLY A 553 -32.15 3.27 1.97
N ASP A 554 -33.30 2.60 1.94
CA ASP A 554 -34.48 3.11 1.26
C ASP A 554 -35.10 4.33 1.92
N ARG A 555 -35.85 5.06 1.11
CA ARG A 555 -36.66 6.21 1.49
C ARG A 555 -38.12 5.98 1.09
N GLY A 556 -39.04 6.67 1.73
CA GLY A 556 -40.49 6.54 1.43
C GLY A 556 -41.34 7.15 2.50
N TRP A 557 -42.46 6.49 2.77
CA TRP A 557 -43.45 7.03 3.69
C TRP A 557 -44.09 5.93 4.52
N PHE A 558 -44.58 6.28 5.69
CA PHE A 558 -45.53 5.52 6.45
C PHE A 558 -46.90 6.16 6.33
N TYR A 559 -47.90 5.35 6.02
CA TYR A 559 -49.32 5.73 5.95
C TYR A 559 -50.09 5.15 7.16
N SER A 560 -51.16 5.81 7.51
CA SER A 560 -52.10 5.27 8.51
C SER A 560 -52.84 4.04 7.95
N ASP A 561 -53.53 3.34 8.84
CA ASP A 561 -54.36 2.17 8.50
C ASP A 561 -55.56 2.47 7.57
N ASP A 562 -55.89 3.75 7.34
CA ASP A 562 -56.83 4.17 6.32
C ASP A 562 -56.22 4.23 4.89
N HIS A 563 -54.92 3.89 4.76
CA HIS A 563 -54.11 3.85 3.55
C HIS A 563 -53.93 5.21 2.79
N ASN A 564 -54.38 6.32 3.34
CA ASN A 564 -54.45 7.60 2.62
C ASN A 564 -53.65 8.72 3.29
N THR A 565 -53.49 8.67 4.62
CA THR A 565 -52.83 9.74 5.37
C THR A 565 -51.37 9.42 5.63
N VAL A 566 -50.45 10.28 5.16
CA VAL A 566 -49.03 10.16 5.49
C VAL A 566 -48.78 10.49 6.95
N VAL A 567 -48.39 9.49 7.75
CA VAL A 567 -48.09 9.67 9.17
C VAL A 567 -46.61 9.96 9.43
N ALA A 568 -45.70 9.48 8.58
CA ALA A 568 -44.26 9.86 8.59
C ALA A 568 -43.61 9.79 7.23
N GLU A 569 -42.59 10.62 7.06
CA GLU A 569 -41.66 10.56 5.93
C GLU A 569 -40.40 9.82 6.37
N VAL A 570 -40.04 8.75 5.64
CA VAL A 570 -38.84 7.95 5.91
C VAL A 570 -37.67 8.50 5.09
N LYS A 571 -36.65 9.06 5.75
CA LYS A 571 -35.46 9.66 5.15
C LYS A 571 -34.36 8.65 4.82
N GLY A 572 -34.37 7.51 5.50
CA GLY A 572 -33.41 6.42 5.35
C GLY A 572 -33.74 5.23 6.25
N CYS A 573 -33.10 4.11 5.98
CA CYS A 573 -33.21 2.90 6.80
C CYS A 573 -31.81 2.29 6.97
N TYR A 574 -31.43 1.89 8.18
CA TYR A 574 -30.16 1.26 8.49
C TYR A 574 -30.32 0.16 9.55
N SER A 575 -29.29 -0.64 9.76
CA SER A 575 -29.31 -1.72 10.75
C SER A 575 -28.35 -1.40 11.90
N PRO A 576 -28.84 -0.92 13.05
CA PRO A 576 -27.99 -0.64 14.21
C PRO A 576 -27.37 -1.89 14.83
N ILE A 577 -28.11 -3.02 14.80
CA ILE A 577 -27.67 -4.36 15.17
C ILE A 577 -28.26 -5.38 14.20
N GLN A 578 -27.66 -6.56 14.12
CA GLN A 578 -28.07 -7.61 13.21
C GLN A 578 -29.54 -8.00 13.41
N GLY A 579 -30.35 -7.82 12.36
CA GLY A 579 -31.76 -8.19 12.31
C GLY A 579 -32.73 -7.08 12.79
N VAL A 580 -32.25 -5.93 13.32
CA VAL A 580 -33.09 -4.77 13.65
C VAL A 580 -32.95 -3.73 12.54
N ARG A 581 -34.08 -3.24 12.00
CA ARG A 581 -34.14 -2.19 10.99
C ARG A 581 -34.71 -0.91 11.56
N ALA A 582 -33.89 0.13 11.63
CA ALA A 582 -34.26 1.45 12.14
C ALA A 582 -34.58 2.38 10.96
N HIS A 583 -35.83 2.83 10.88
CA HIS A 583 -36.31 3.78 9.89
C HIS A 583 -36.15 5.19 10.45
N GLN A 584 -35.29 6.01 9.85
CA GLN A 584 -35.13 7.41 10.20
C GLN A 584 -36.30 8.20 9.64
N VAL A 585 -37.13 8.73 10.52
CA VAL A 585 -38.39 9.36 10.13
C VAL A 585 -38.54 10.79 10.61
N VAL A 586 -39.35 11.55 9.86
CA VAL A 586 -39.92 12.82 10.31
C VAL A 586 -41.43 12.60 10.43
N ALA A 587 -41.96 12.64 11.64
CA ALA A 587 -43.37 12.43 11.93
C ALA A 587 -44.21 13.58 11.35
N LYS A 588 -45.27 13.27 10.62
CA LYS A 588 -46.26 14.23 10.13
C LYS A 588 -47.56 14.20 10.95
N GLN A 589 -47.80 13.08 11.59
CA GLN A 589 -48.90 12.83 12.54
C GLN A 589 -48.32 12.17 13.79
N PRO A 590 -49.03 12.17 14.94
CA PRO A 590 -48.57 11.43 16.11
C PRO A 590 -48.49 9.93 15.80
N ILE A 591 -47.37 9.31 16.20
CA ILE A 591 -47.14 7.87 16.06
C ILE A 591 -46.69 7.32 17.40
N ARG A 592 -47.29 6.21 17.84
CA ARG A 592 -47.04 5.53 19.11
C ARG A 592 -46.56 4.10 18.95
N VAL A 593 -45.87 3.61 19.94
CA VAL A 593 -45.55 2.18 20.04
C VAL A 593 -46.84 1.38 20.09
N GLY A 594 -46.96 0.33 19.27
CA GLY A 594 -48.15 -0.50 19.05
C GLY A 594 -49.07 -0.03 17.93
N ASP A 595 -48.85 1.16 17.35
CA ASP A 595 -49.63 1.62 16.19
C ASP A 595 -49.30 0.74 14.99
N LYS A 596 -50.27 0.62 14.07
CA LYS A 596 -50.11 -0.04 12.78
C LYS A 596 -49.99 0.99 11.69
N VAL A 597 -49.02 0.77 10.80
CA VAL A 597 -48.74 1.65 9.67
C VAL A 597 -48.54 0.83 8.41
N ASP A 598 -48.83 1.43 7.26
CA ASP A 598 -48.46 0.87 5.97
C ASP A 598 -47.12 1.48 5.56
N ALA A 599 -46.15 0.64 5.41
CA ALA A 599 -44.80 1.00 5.05
C ALA A 599 -44.63 0.99 3.51
N VAL A 600 -44.36 2.15 2.90
CA VAL A 600 -44.32 2.31 1.43
C VAL A 600 -42.97 2.91 1.02
N VAL A 601 -42.19 2.15 0.28
CA VAL A 601 -40.89 2.58 -0.28
C VAL A 601 -41.14 3.45 -1.51
N ASN A 602 -40.35 4.49 -1.68
CA ASN A 602 -40.32 5.26 -2.93
C ASN A 602 -39.80 4.36 -4.07
N THR A 603 -40.73 3.90 -4.91
CA THR A 603 -40.44 2.93 -5.98
C THR A 603 -39.43 3.46 -7.00
N ASP A 604 -39.50 4.73 -7.37
CA ASP A 604 -38.57 5.31 -8.36
C ASP A 604 -37.13 5.33 -7.85
N ILE A 605 -36.96 5.74 -6.59
CA ILE A 605 -35.64 5.72 -5.92
C ILE A 605 -35.12 4.29 -5.79
N ARG A 606 -35.97 3.33 -5.38
CA ARG A 606 -35.61 1.91 -5.26
C ARG A 606 -35.18 1.34 -6.61
N LEU A 607 -35.95 1.54 -7.67
CA LEU A 607 -35.65 1.06 -9.02
C LEU A 607 -34.33 1.65 -9.55
N ALA A 608 -34.09 2.94 -9.34
CA ALA A 608 -32.84 3.57 -9.72
C ALA A 608 -31.63 2.98 -8.95
N THR A 609 -31.80 2.70 -7.65
CA THR A 609 -30.78 2.03 -6.83
C THR A 609 -30.53 0.59 -7.30
N MET A 610 -31.57 -0.18 -7.63
CA MET A 610 -31.47 -1.54 -8.15
C MET A 610 -30.70 -1.59 -9.47
N ARG A 611 -30.96 -0.65 -10.40
CA ARG A 611 -30.21 -0.50 -11.66
C ARG A 611 -28.71 -0.31 -11.40
N ASN A 612 -28.39 0.64 -10.54
CA ASN A 612 -26.99 0.92 -10.18
C ASN A 612 -26.33 -0.28 -9.46
N HIS A 613 -27.09 -1.03 -8.64
CA HIS A 613 -26.53 -2.20 -7.94
C HIS A 613 -26.24 -3.35 -8.92
N THR A 614 -27.17 -3.66 -9.80
CA THR A 614 -26.95 -4.72 -10.80
C THR A 614 -25.83 -4.30 -11.77
N ALA A 615 -25.75 -3.01 -12.15
CA ALA A 615 -24.65 -2.47 -12.96
C ALA A 615 -23.29 -2.57 -12.25
N THR A 616 -23.25 -2.49 -10.91
CA THR A 616 -22.00 -2.67 -10.15
C THR A 616 -21.42 -4.07 -10.33
N HIS A 617 -22.26 -5.11 -10.35
CA HIS A 617 -21.84 -6.48 -10.63
C HIS A 617 -21.31 -6.65 -12.06
N LEU A 618 -21.99 -6.06 -13.06
CA LEU A 618 -21.50 -6.07 -14.43
C LEU A 618 -20.18 -5.31 -14.55
N LEU A 619 -20.05 -4.16 -13.87
CA LEU A 619 -18.80 -3.37 -13.86
C LEU A 619 -17.65 -4.16 -13.23
N GLN A 620 -17.87 -4.83 -12.12
CA GLN A 620 -16.86 -5.69 -11.49
C GLN A 620 -16.40 -6.82 -12.42
N ALA A 621 -17.34 -7.48 -13.07
CA ALA A 621 -17.03 -8.55 -14.02
C ALA A 621 -16.28 -7.99 -15.25
N GLY A 622 -16.72 -6.87 -15.83
CA GLY A 622 -16.05 -6.20 -16.95
C GLY A 622 -14.64 -5.74 -16.63
N LEU A 623 -14.43 -5.11 -15.47
CA LEU A 623 -13.11 -4.74 -14.98
C LEU A 623 -12.18 -5.97 -14.85
N ARG A 624 -12.69 -7.09 -14.39
CA ARG A 624 -11.91 -8.35 -14.27
C ARG A 624 -11.59 -8.98 -15.61
N GLU A 625 -12.49 -8.89 -16.56
CA GLU A 625 -12.27 -9.43 -17.93
C GLU A 625 -11.20 -8.63 -18.65
N VAL A 626 -11.25 -7.31 -18.63
CA VAL A 626 -10.33 -6.43 -19.36
C VAL A 626 -8.99 -6.26 -18.62
N LEU A 627 -9.03 -5.95 -17.32
CA LEU A 627 -7.82 -5.64 -16.54
C LEU A 627 -7.17 -6.87 -15.90
N GLY A 628 -7.93 -7.95 -15.71
CA GLY A 628 -7.45 -9.23 -15.18
C GLY A 628 -8.06 -9.62 -13.83
N LYS A 629 -7.92 -10.91 -13.50
CA LYS A 629 -8.52 -11.56 -12.30
C LYS A 629 -8.04 -11.00 -10.95
N HIS A 630 -6.98 -10.20 -10.92
CA HIS A 630 -6.48 -9.54 -9.71
C HIS A 630 -7.37 -8.40 -9.23
N VAL A 631 -8.27 -7.88 -10.09
CA VAL A 631 -9.25 -6.87 -9.70
C VAL A 631 -10.18 -7.44 -8.64
N LYS A 632 -10.19 -6.79 -7.46
CA LYS A 632 -11.05 -7.12 -6.32
C LYS A 632 -11.69 -5.85 -5.79
N GLN A 633 -12.92 -5.95 -5.33
CA GLN A 633 -13.60 -4.83 -4.69
C GLN A 633 -12.86 -4.41 -3.41
N ALA A 634 -12.55 -3.12 -3.29
CA ALA A 634 -12.00 -2.48 -2.11
C ALA A 634 -13.06 -1.62 -1.38
N GLY A 635 -14.10 -1.20 -2.09
CA GLY A 635 -15.23 -0.47 -1.56
C GLY A 635 -16.32 -0.27 -2.62
N SER A 636 -17.54 0.04 -2.20
CA SER A 636 -18.65 0.33 -3.08
C SER A 636 -19.59 1.36 -2.48
N LEU A 637 -20.23 2.16 -3.33
CA LEU A 637 -21.40 2.97 -2.99
C LEU A 637 -22.41 2.84 -4.12
N VAL A 638 -23.61 2.41 -3.77
CA VAL A 638 -24.73 2.27 -4.69
C VAL A 638 -25.86 3.18 -4.23
N ALA A 639 -26.05 4.27 -4.96
CA ALA A 639 -27.05 5.31 -4.72
C ALA A 639 -27.97 5.45 -5.93
N PRO A 640 -29.16 6.07 -5.82
CA PRO A 640 -30.11 6.18 -6.94
C PRO A 640 -29.58 7.00 -8.13
N ASN A 641 -28.67 7.93 -7.88
CA ASN A 641 -28.15 8.85 -8.89
C ASN A 641 -26.80 8.44 -9.51
N HIS A 642 -26.05 7.54 -8.85
CA HIS A 642 -24.76 7.04 -9.33
C HIS A 642 -24.33 5.79 -8.58
N LEU A 643 -23.39 5.07 -9.13
CA LEU A 643 -22.61 4.06 -8.46
C LEU A 643 -21.15 4.48 -8.39
N ARG A 644 -20.45 4.00 -7.37
CA ARG A 644 -19.03 4.17 -7.17
C ARG A 644 -18.41 2.82 -6.80
N PHE A 645 -17.38 2.43 -7.52
CA PHE A 645 -16.71 1.16 -7.33
C PHE A 645 -15.23 1.39 -7.12
N ASP A 646 -14.74 1.06 -5.93
CA ASP A 646 -13.32 1.12 -5.57
C ASP A 646 -12.73 -0.29 -5.72
N PHE A 647 -11.63 -0.41 -6.42
CA PHE A 647 -11.05 -1.72 -6.75
C PHE A 647 -9.52 -1.71 -6.72
N SER A 648 -8.94 -2.90 -6.50
CA SER A 648 -7.49 -3.07 -6.50
C SER A 648 -6.95 -3.06 -7.93
N HIS A 649 -6.10 -2.06 -8.26
CA HIS A 649 -5.34 -2.01 -9.50
C HIS A 649 -4.10 -1.13 -9.33
N PHE A 650 -3.01 -1.45 -10.05
CA PHE A 650 -1.68 -0.90 -9.80
C PHE A 650 -1.34 0.34 -10.64
N THR A 651 -2.05 0.58 -11.77
CA THR A 651 -1.91 1.75 -12.66
C THR A 651 -3.22 2.52 -12.78
N GLY A 652 -3.23 3.68 -13.47
CA GLY A 652 -4.44 4.25 -14.06
C GLY A 652 -5.00 3.29 -15.08
N VAL A 653 -6.30 3.27 -15.24
CA VAL A 653 -6.96 2.58 -16.36
C VAL A 653 -6.91 3.52 -17.56
N GLU A 654 -6.41 3.04 -18.68
CA GLU A 654 -6.30 3.83 -19.89
C GLU A 654 -7.69 4.09 -20.49
N ASP A 655 -7.84 5.18 -21.27
CA ASP A 655 -9.13 5.56 -21.82
C ASP A 655 -9.71 4.47 -22.75
N GLU A 656 -8.85 3.76 -23.50
CA GLU A 656 -9.25 2.66 -24.35
C GLU A 656 -9.75 1.46 -23.50
N GLU A 657 -9.06 1.14 -22.40
CA GLU A 657 -9.50 0.07 -21.49
C GLU A 657 -10.84 0.42 -20.82
N LEU A 658 -11.05 1.69 -20.45
CA LEU A 658 -12.34 2.15 -19.92
C LEU A 658 -13.46 2.03 -20.94
N GLN A 659 -13.18 2.34 -22.20
CA GLN A 659 -14.13 2.18 -23.30
C GLN A 659 -14.45 0.70 -23.54
N ASP A 660 -13.47 -0.17 -23.60
CA ASP A 660 -13.66 -1.62 -23.73
C ASP A 660 -14.53 -2.19 -22.61
N ILE A 661 -14.32 -1.71 -21.36
CA ILE A 661 -15.14 -2.11 -20.20
C ILE A 661 -16.57 -1.61 -20.38
N GLU A 662 -16.76 -0.33 -20.74
CA GLU A 662 -18.08 0.28 -20.94
C GLU A 662 -18.86 -0.44 -22.05
N ASP A 663 -18.22 -0.74 -23.17
CA ASP A 663 -18.80 -1.45 -24.31
C ASP A 663 -19.18 -2.89 -23.92
N LEU A 664 -18.30 -3.59 -23.21
CA LEU A 664 -18.52 -4.96 -22.72
C LEU A 664 -19.74 -5.02 -21.80
N ILE A 665 -19.81 -4.16 -20.78
CA ILE A 665 -20.92 -4.19 -19.82
C ILE A 665 -22.24 -3.76 -20.45
N ASN A 666 -22.23 -2.81 -21.40
CA ASN A 666 -23.44 -2.44 -22.13
C ASN A 666 -23.91 -3.53 -23.10
N LYS A 667 -23.00 -4.33 -23.65
CA LYS A 667 -23.35 -5.53 -24.41
C LYS A 667 -24.09 -6.55 -23.54
N GLU A 668 -23.68 -6.75 -22.28
CA GLU A 668 -24.38 -7.61 -21.33
C GLU A 668 -25.75 -7.03 -20.92
N VAL A 669 -25.89 -5.70 -20.82
CA VAL A 669 -27.19 -5.05 -20.64
C VAL A 669 -28.13 -5.36 -21.82
N LEU A 670 -27.65 -5.25 -23.06
CA LEU A 670 -28.44 -5.49 -24.28
C LEU A 670 -28.84 -6.96 -24.47
N ARG A 671 -28.12 -7.91 -23.86
CA ARG A 671 -28.50 -9.33 -23.87
C ARG A 671 -29.78 -9.60 -23.09
N ASN A 672 -30.15 -8.70 -22.19
CA ASN A 672 -31.31 -8.80 -21.34
C ASN A 672 -31.39 -10.14 -20.58
N GLU A 673 -30.27 -10.56 -20.05
CA GLU A 673 -30.14 -11.79 -19.26
C GLU A 673 -30.91 -11.68 -17.96
N LYS A 674 -31.54 -12.78 -17.56
CA LYS A 674 -32.26 -12.85 -16.28
C LYS A 674 -31.26 -12.77 -15.11
N VAL A 675 -31.56 -11.95 -14.11
CA VAL A 675 -30.86 -11.92 -12.84
C VAL A 675 -31.41 -13.01 -11.93
N GLU A 676 -30.69 -14.11 -11.82
CA GLU A 676 -31.10 -15.23 -10.98
C GLU A 676 -30.70 -14.98 -9.54
N VAL A 677 -31.66 -15.19 -8.64
CA VAL A 677 -31.48 -15.04 -7.20
C VAL A 677 -31.65 -16.40 -6.54
N ILE A 678 -30.55 -16.91 -5.94
CA ILE A 678 -30.56 -18.19 -5.24
C ILE A 678 -30.42 -17.91 -3.75
N GLU A 679 -31.47 -18.13 -2.99
CA GLU A 679 -31.55 -17.80 -1.57
C GLU A 679 -31.18 -19.02 -0.69
N ASN A 680 -30.65 -18.73 0.50
CA ASN A 680 -30.44 -19.73 1.53
C ASN A 680 -29.48 -20.87 1.14
N VAL A 681 -28.42 -20.55 0.37
CA VAL A 681 -27.40 -21.50 -0.08
C VAL A 681 -26.33 -21.67 1.02
N PRO A 682 -25.89 -22.90 1.36
CA PRO A 682 -24.70 -23.07 2.20
C PRO A 682 -23.48 -22.38 1.56
N ILE A 683 -22.65 -21.71 2.38
CA ILE A 683 -21.56 -20.90 1.85
C ILE A 683 -20.52 -21.71 1.07
N ASP A 684 -20.24 -22.94 1.49
CA ASP A 684 -19.37 -23.89 0.82
C ASP A 684 -19.90 -24.29 -0.57
N VAL A 685 -21.21 -24.54 -0.70
CA VAL A 685 -21.89 -24.81 -1.99
C VAL A 685 -21.84 -23.57 -2.89
N ALA A 686 -22.09 -22.38 -2.34
CA ALA A 686 -22.02 -21.12 -3.09
C ALA A 686 -20.63 -20.89 -3.71
N ILE A 687 -19.58 -21.15 -2.94
CA ILE A 687 -18.19 -20.94 -3.40
C ILE A 687 -17.73 -22.08 -4.32
N ASN A 688 -18.00 -23.35 -3.96
CA ASN A 688 -17.41 -24.49 -4.65
C ASN A 688 -18.21 -24.95 -5.89
N GLU A 689 -19.53 -24.91 -5.84
CA GLU A 689 -20.41 -25.37 -6.92
C GLU A 689 -20.84 -24.22 -7.82
N TYR A 690 -21.35 -23.12 -7.25
CA TYR A 690 -21.77 -21.94 -8.04
C TYR A 690 -20.57 -21.06 -8.46
N LYS A 691 -19.36 -21.29 -7.91
CA LYS A 691 -18.17 -20.46 -8.16
C LYS A 691 -18.41 -18.99 -7.82
N ALA A 692 -19.30 -18.73 -6.85
CA ALA A 692 -19.68 -17.39 -6.46
C ALA A 692 -18.50 -16.66 -5.83
N MET A 693 -18.29 -15.42 -6.26
CA MET A 693 -17.25 -14.57 -5.69
C MET A 693 -17.70 -14.06 -4.32
N ALA A 694 -16.90 -14.35 -3.30
CA ALA A 694 -17.02 -13.78 -1.97
C ALA A 694 -16.11 -12.57 -1.82
N LEU A 695 -16.61 -11.47 -1.25
CA LEU A 695 -15.80 -10.27 -0.99
C LEU A 695 -14.87 -10.53 0.20
N PHE A 696 -13.61 -10.19 0.02
CA PHE A 696 -12.60 -10.38 1.06
C PHE A 696 -12.84 -9.43 2.24
N GLY A 697 -12.95 -9.98 3.46
CA GLY A 697 -13.13 -9.21 4.69
C GLY A 697 -14.57 -9.00 5.15
N GLU A 698 -15.57 -9.45 4.38
CA GLU A 698 -16.96 -9.52 4.87
C GLU A 698 -17.19 -10.80 5.68
N LYS A 699 -17.96 -10.66 6.76
CA LYS A 699 -18.40 -11.80 7.57
C LYS A 699 -19.73 -12.32 7.00
N TYR A 700 -19.67 -13.44 6.32
CA TYR A 700 -20.86 -14.15 5.85
C TYR A 700 -21.36 -15.11 6.94
N GLY A 701 -22.67 -15.33 6.97
CA GLY A 701 -23.25 -16.41 7.77
C GLY A 701 -23.05 -17.78 7.10
N ASP A 702 -23.47 -18.85 7.78
CA ASP A 702 -23.40 -20.22 7.25
C ASP A 702 -24.23 -20.39 5.95
N ARG A 703 -25.22 -19.53 5.75
CA ARG A 703 -26.09 -19.52 4.57
C ARG A 703 -26.10 -18.12 3.95
N VAL A 704 -25.98 -18.08 2.63
CA VAL A 704 -25.81 -16.87 1.84
C VAL A 704 -26.82 -16.78 0.70
N ARG A 705 -26.89 -15.59 0.09
CA ARG A 705 -27.66 -15.30 -1.11
C ARG A 705 -26.70 -15.12 -2.28
N VAL A 706 -26.92 -15.87 -3.37
CA VAL A 706 -26.15 -15.83 -4.60
C VAL A 706 -26.92 -15.06 -5.65
N ILE A 707 -26.27 -14.11 -6.29
CA ILE A 707 -26.77 -13.39 -7.47
C ILE A 707 -25.99 -13.88 -8.69
N LYS A 708 -26.70 -14.43 -9.66
CA LYS A 708 -26.11 -14.91 -10.92
C LYS A 708 -26.69 -14.16 -12.10
N ILE A 709 -25.84 -13.62 -12.97
CA ILE A 709 -26.20 -12.89 -14.18
C ILE A 709 -25.59 -13.63 -15.37
N GLY A 710 -26.36 -14.54 -15.98
CA GLY A 710 -25.87 -15.42 -17.01
C GLY A 710 -24.62 -16.20 -16.57
N ASP A 711 -23.61 -16.28 -17.43
CA ASP A 711 -22.28 -16.79 -17.13
C ASP A 711 -21.27 -15.66 -16.85
N PHE A 712 -21.71 -14.40 -16.92
CA PHE A 712 -20.84 -13.22 -16.82
C PHE A 712 -20.49 -12.82 -15.39
N SER A 713 -21.46 -12.90 -14.46
CA SER A 713 -21.20 -12.58 -13.04
C SER A 713 -21.93 -13.53 -12.11
N THR A 714 -21.23 -14.04 -11.09
CA THR A 714 -21.83 -14.82 -9.98
C THR A 714 -21.19 -14.38 -8.67
N GLU A 715 -21.99 -13.77 -7.78
CA GLU A 715 -21.48 -13.12 -6.56
C GLU A 715 -22.37 -13.35 -5.35
N LEU A 716 -21.78 -13.29 -4.14
CA LEU A 716 -22.52 -13.26 -2.89
C LEU A 716 -23.03 -11.85 -2.64
N CYS A 717 -24.35 -11.63 -2.66
CA CYS A 717 -24.91 -10.30 -2.47
C CYS A 717 -26.27 -10.31 -1.77
N GLY A 718 -26.40 -9.46 -0.72
CA GLY A 718 -27.66 -9.24 0.02
C GLY A 718 -28.47 -8.03 -0.46
N GLY A 719 -28.07 -7.35 -1.53
CA GLY A 719 -28.73 -6.14 -2.04
C GLY A 719 -29.98 -6.39 -2.86
N THR A 720 -30.59 -5.31 -3.33
CA THR A 720 -31.77 -5.35 -4.23
C THR A 720 -31.32 -5.18 -5.67
N HIS A 721 -31.86 -6.01 -6.58
CA HIS A 721 -31.43 -6.10 -7.98
C HIS A 721 -32.61 -6.00 -8.94
N THR A 722 -32.35 -5.63 -10.20
CA THR A 722 -33.28 -5.71 -11.31
C THR A 722 -33.60 -7.18 -11.63
N LEU A 723 -34.69 -7.46 -12.30
CA LEU A 723 -35.09 -8.81 -12.70
C LEU A 723 -34.31 -9.31 -13.92
N ALA A 724 -33.89 -8.37 -14.78
CA ALA A 724 -33.09 -8.64 -15.96
C ALA A 724 -32.12 -7.50 -16.22
N THR A 725 -31.03 -7.78 -16.94
CA THR A 725 -29.96 -6.77 -17.23
C THR A 725 -30.47 -5.63 -18.09
N GLY A 726 -31.45 -5.88 -18.99
CA GLY A 726 -32.05 -4.83 -19.83
C GLY A 726 -32.75 -3.72 -19.05
N GLU A 727 -33.25 -4.02 -17.83
CA GLU A 727 -33.89 -3.01 -16.97
C GLU A 727 -32.89 -1.95 -16.45
N ILE A 728 -31.58 -2.21 -16.49
CA ILE A 728 -30.53 -1.28 -16.11
C ILE A 728 -30.55 -0.06 -17.02
N GLY A 729 -30.87 -0.28 -18.31
CA GLY A 729 -30.64 0.73 -19.34
C GLY A 729 -29.17 0.94 -19.60
N LEU A 730 -28.83 2.07 -20.25
CA LEU A 730 -27.44 2.36 -20.59
C LEU A 730 -26.60 2.67 -19.37
N ILE A 731 -25.43 2.06 -19.28
CA ILE A 731 -24.39 2.35 -18.28
C ILE A 731 -23.39 3.32 -18.89
N LYS A 732 -23.09 4.43 -18.19
CA LYS A 732 -22.04 5.37 -18.60
C LYS A 732 -21.01 5.53 -17.49
N ILE A 733 -19.75 5.25 -17.81
CA ILE A 733 -18.61 5.54 -16.94
C ILE A 733 -18.33 7.04 -17.04
N LEU A 734 -18.29 7.74 -15.90
CA LEU A 734 -18.07 9.19 -15.84
C LEU A 734 -16.61 9.54 -15.65
N LYS A 735 -15.93 8.82 -14.76
CA LYS A 735 -14.53 9.06 -14.46
C LYS A 735 -13.88 7.87 -13.76
N GLU A 736 -12.58 7.82 -13.89
CA GLU A 736 -11.68 6.94 -13.17
C GLU A 736 -10.65 7.79 -12.41
N GLY A 737 -10.14 7.29 -11.28
CA GLY A 737 -9.11 7.99 -10.53
C GLY A 737 -8.53 7.19 -9.37
N SER A 738 -7.40 7.66 -8.84
CA SER A 738 -6.75 7.05 -7.68
C SER A 738 -7.44 7.44 -6.38
N VAL A 739 -7.68 6.48 -5.50
CA VAL A 739 -8.14 6.70 -4.12
C VAL A 739 -6.97 6.61 -3.15
N SER A 740 -6.18 5.58 -3.32
CA SER A 740 -4.97 5.35 -2.55
C SER A 740 -4.00 4.51 -3.38
N SER A 741 -2.82 4.25 -2.86
CA SER A 741 -1.85 3.41 -3.58
C SER A 741 -2.39 1.98 -3.75
N GLY A 742 -2.54 1.56 -5.01
CA GLY A 742 -3.07 0.24 -5.37
C GLY A 742 -4.60 0.15 -5.35
N VAL A 743 -5.33 1.27 -5.12
CA VAL A 743 -6.80 1.32 -5.17
C VAL A 743 -7.24 2.39 -6.15
N ARG A 744 -8.02 1.99 -7.13
CA ARG A 744 -8.62 2.84 -8.15
C ARG A 744 -10.12 2.96 -7.90
N ARG A 745 -10.73 3.99 -8.42
CA ARG A 745 -12.17 4.29 -8.31
C ARG A 745 -12.76 4.56 -9.68
N VAL A 746 -13.84 3.87 -9.98
CA VAL A 746 -14.71 4.20 -11.11
C VAL A 746 -16.04 4.73 -10.58
N GLU A 747 -16.53 5.81 -11.16
CA GLU A 747 -17.89 6.33 -10.95
C GLU A 747 -18.68 6.18 -12.25
N ALA A 748 -19.90 5.64 -12.14
CA ALA A 748 -20.78 5.42 -13.29
C ALA A 748 -22.24 5.72 -12.94
N ILE A 749 -23.05 5.88 -13.98
CA ILE A 749 -24.49 6.16 -13.91
C ILE A 749 -25.25 5.21 -14.81
N THR A 750 -26.55 5.03 -14.53
CA THR A 750 -27.40 4.09 -15.29
C THR A 750 -28.74 4.73 -15.67
N GLY A 751 -29.43 4.13 -16.64
CA GLY A 751 -30.83 4.38 -16.98
C GLY A 751 -31.12 5.85 -17.30
N GLU A 752 -32.11 6.44 -16.63
CA GLU A 752 -32.51 7.84 -16.86
C GLU A 752 -31.38 8.87 -16.62
N THR A 753 -30.49 8.60 -15.67
CA THR A 753 -29.37 9.49 -15.39
C THR A 753 -28.38 9.51 -16.55
N SER A 754 -28.13 8.34 -17.18
CA SER A 754 -27.33 8.26 -18.41
C SER A 754 -27.98 9.01 -19.58
N VAL A 755 -29.29 8.86 -19.76
CA VAL A 755 -30.03 9.64 -20.80
C VAL A 755 -29.91 11.13 -20.56
N LYS A 756 -30.03 11.58 -19.31
CA LYS A 756 -29.85 13.02 -18.98
C LYS A 756 -28.41 13.50 -19.26
N HIS A 757 -27.41 12.64 -19.01
CA HIS A 757 -26.01 12.93 -19.31
C HIS A 757 -25.81 13.12 -20.83
N PHE A 758 -26.22 12.16 -21.64
CA PHE A 758 -26.09 12.22 -23.08
C PHE A 758 -26.84 13.43 -23.70
N ARG A 759 -28.01 13.81 -23.14
CA ARG A 759 -28.67 15.02 -23.60
C ARG A 759 -27.85 16.29 -23.34
N LYS A 760 -27.14 16.36 -22.21
CA LYS A 760 -26.20 17.46 -21.92
C LYS A 760 -25.02 17.46 -22.87
N ASP A 761 -24.44 16.30 -23.15
CA ASP A 761 -23.32 16.17 -24.07
C ASP A 761 -23.71 16.58 -25.47
N HIS A 762 -24.88 16.14 -25.95
CA HIS A 762 -25.43 16.60 -27.25
C HIS A 762 -25.69 18.10 -27.32
N GLN A 763 -26.16 18.72 -26.21
CA GLN A 763 -26.30 20.17 -26.13
C GLN A 763 -24.92 20.86 -26.19
N LEU A 764 -23.92 20.34 -25.50
CA LEU A 764 -22.55 20.84 -25.55
C LEU A 764 -21.95 20.67 -26.96
N GLU A 765 -22.13 19.52 -27.61
CA GLU A 765 -21.70 19.28 -28.99
C GLU A 765 -22.34 20.27 -29.96
N SER A 766 -23.63 20.55 -29.82
CA SER A 766 -24.34 21.53 -30.68
C SER A 766 -23.82 22.95 -30.49
N VAL A 767 -23.49 23.32 -29.24
CA VAL A 767 -22.84 24.62 -28.92
C VAL A 767 -21.44 24.65 -29.53
N VAL A 768 -20.64 23.62 -29.34
CA VAL A 768 -19.27 23.45 -29.90
C VAL A 768 -19.33 23.54 -31.43
N ALA A 769 -20.27 22.84 -32.07
CA ALA A 769 -20.45 22.88 -33.52
C ALA A 769 -20.83 24.31 -34.00
N SER A 770 -21.63 25.05 -33.23
CA SER A 770 -22.01 26.43 -33.56
C SER A 770 -20.80 27.39 -33.48
N PHE A 771 -19.83 27.17 -32.61
CA PHE A 771 -18.59 27.93 -32.56
C PHE A 771 -17.57 27.49 -33.62
N ALA A 772 -17.53 26.20 -33.99
CA ALA A 772 -16.61 25.66 -34.99
C ALA A 772 -17.05 25.96 -36.44
N ALA A 773 -18.36 26.17 -36.70
CA ALA A 773 -18.89 26.43 -38.04
C ALA A 773 -18.25 27.64 -38.76
N PRO A 774 -17.96 28.80 -38.10
CA PRO A 774 -17.26 29.90 -38.73
C PRO A 774 -15.79 29.59 -39.11
N ALA A 775 -15.11 28.78 -38.32
CA ALA A 775 -13.70 28.38 -38.55
C ALA A 775 -13.59 27.43 -39.77
N LEU A 776 -14.48 26.45 -39.87
CA LEU A 776 -14.56 25.54 -41.00
C LEU A 776 -14.93 26.29 -42.31
N SER A 777 -15.80 27.33 -42.26
CA SER A 777 -16.17 28.12 -43.44
C SER A 777 -15.06 29.05 -43.94
N GLN A 778 -14.10 29.42 -43.09
CA GLN A 778 -12.92 30.21 -43.48
C GLN A 778 -11.83 29.34 -44.12
N GLN A 779 -11.71 28.09 -43.71
CA GLN A 779 -10.74 27.15 -44.26
C GLN A 779 -11.12 26.67 -45.66
N THR A 780 -12.39 26.44 -45.93
CA THR A 780 -12.94 26.08 -47.25
C THR A 780 -12.91 27.21 -48.26
N ARG A 781 -12.71 28.48 -47.88
CA ARG A 781 -12.55 29.62 -48.79
C ARG A 781 -11.13 29.85 -49.28
N LYS A 782 -10.14 29.26 -48.64
CA LYS A 782 -8.71 29.43 -49.02
C LYS A 782 -8.18 28.35 -49.93
N ASP A 783 -8.73 27.16 -49.85
CA ASP A 783 -8.28 26.02 -50.63
C ASP A 783 -9.46 25.46 -51.43
N GLY A 784 -9.32 25.47 -52.78
CA GLY A 784 -10.38 25.08 -53.73
C GLY A 784 -11.04 23.74 -53.39
N ALA A 785 -12.30 23.51 -53.81
CA ALA A 785 -13.22 22.44 -53.39
C ALA A 785 -12.54 21.10 -53.04
N PRO A 786 -12.73 20.57 -51.84
CA PRO A 786 -12.12 19.30 -51.45
C PRO A 786 -12.81 18.10 -52.11
N SER A 787 -11.99 17.11 -52.52
CA SER A 787 -12.43 15.77 -52.88
C SER A 787 -13.19 15.13 -51.69
N THR A 788 -14.15 14.28 -51.99
CA THR A 788 -15.14 13.68 -51.05
C THR A 788 -14.56 12.70 -49.99
N GLU A 789 -13.26 12.68 -49.73
CA GLU A 789 -12.62 11.75 -48.80
C GLU A 789 -11.96 12.34 -47.54
N GLU A 790 -12.04 13.70 -47.33
CA GLU A 790 -11.31 14.36 -46.21
C GLU A 790 -12.17 15.07 -45.15
N ILE A 791 -13.39 14.66 -44.90
CA ILE A 791 -14.19 15.20 -43.77
C ILE A 791 -14.46 14.08 -42.75
N SER A 792 -13.50 13.78 -41.92
CA SER A 792 -13.65 12.89 -40.78
C SER A 792 -13.08 13.42 -39.46
N THR A 793 -12.83 14.70 -39.34
CA THR A 793 -12.55 15.29 -38.00
C THR A 793 -13.84 15.68 -37.32
N SER A 794 -14.12 15.14 -36.15
CA SER A 794 -15.29 15.50 -35.36
C SER A 794 -15.23 17.01 -34.97
N PRO A 795 -16.37 17.70 -34.79
CA PRO A 795 -16.38 19.10 -34.29
C PRO A 795 -15.57 19.28 -33.00
N ALA A 796 -15.52 18.26 -32.17
CA ALA A 796 -14.74 18.24 -30.92
C ALA A 796 -13.22 18.26 -31.18
N GLU A 797 -12.74 17.52 -32.18
CA GLU A 797 -11.33 17.52 -32.58
C GLU A 797 -10.90 18.83 -33.21
N ALA A 798 -11.77 19.41 -34.03
CA ALA A 798 -11.54 20.73 -34.61
C ALA A 798 -11.45 21.84 -33.53
N LEU A 799 -12.33 21.81 -32.52
CA LEU A 799 -12.27 22.72 -31.37
C LEU A 799 -11.03 22.46 -30.50
N LYS A 800 -10.64 21.20 -30.26
CA LYS A 800 -9.43 20.86 -29.50
C LYS A 800 -8.20 21.47 -30.18
N LEU A 801 -8.08 21.31 -31.49
CA LEU A 801 -6.98 21.88 -32.28
C LEU A 801 -6.97 23.43 -32.22
N GLU A 802 -8.16 24.06 -32.25
CA GLU A 802 -8.28 25.53 -32.17
C GLU A 802 -7.94 26.05 -30.77
N LEU A 803 -8.37 25.31 -29.69
CA LEU A 803 -8.01 25.62 -28.31
C LEU A 803 -6.49 25.47 -28.09
N GLU A 804 -5.87 24.44 -28.63
CA GLU A 804 -4.41 24.23 -28.54
C GLU A 804 -3.65 25.37 -29.27
N LYS A 805 -4.15 25.81 -30.45
CA LYS A 805 -3.59 26.97 -31.16
C LYS A 805 -3.74 28.26 -30.33
N LYS A 806 -4.92 28.50 -29.75
CA LYS A 806 -5.15 29.65 -28.88
C LYS A 806 -4.30 29.63 -27.61
N ASP A 807 -4.14 28.44 -26.99
CA ASP A 807 -3.26 28.27 -25.81
C ASP A 807 -1.79 28.54 -26.16
N ALA A 808 -1.35 28.09 -27.34
CA ALA A 808 0.00 28.38 -27.84
C ALA A 808 0.18 29.87 -28.12
N GLU A 809 -0.83 30.54 -28.68
CA GLU A 809 -0.83 31.98 -28.94
C GLU A 809 -0.81 32.78 -27.63
N ILE A 810 -1.63 32.41 -26.64
CA ILE A 810 -1.64 33.02 -25.30
C ILE A 810 -0.26 32.89 -24.63
N LYS A 811 0.35 31.72 -24.70
CA LYS A 811 1.71 31.47 -24.16
C LYS A 811 2.76 32.33 -24.90
N ARG A 812 2.62 32.49 -26.22
CA ARG A 812 3.50 33.36 -27.01
C ARG A 812 3.36 34.80 -26.59
N LEU A 813 2.11 35.33 -26.58
CA LEU A 813 1.80 36.70 -26.21
C LEU A 813 2.22 37.04 -24.77
N ALA A 814 2.06 36.09 -23.84
CA ALA A 814 2.54 36.21 -22.46
C ALA A 814 4.05 36.39 -22.41
N ARG A 815 4.81 35.61 -23.18
CA ARG A 815 6.27 35.73 -23.28
C ARG A 815 6.70 37.07 -23.93
N GLU A 816 6.03 37.47 -24.97
CA GLU A 816 6.27 38.77 -25.64
C GLU A 816 5.99 39.91 -24.67
N LEU A 817 4.88 39.86 -23.93
CA LEU A 817 4.54 40.85 -22.92
C LEU A 817 5.61 40.92 -21.81
N ASP A 818 6.09 39.79 -21.36
CA ASP A 818 7.17 39.71 -20.35
C ASP A 818 8.48 40.30 -20.89
N GLN A 819 8.82 40.03 -22.16
CA GLN A 819 10.01 40.59 -22.80
C GLN A 819 9.88 42.12 -22.94
N VAL A 820 8.69 42.63 -23.33
CA VAL A 820 8.44 44.06 -23.44
C VAL A 820 8.51 44.75 -22.08
N ARG A 821 7.95 44.13 -21.03
CA ARG A 821 8.03 44.63 -19.63
C ARG A 821 9.49 44.73 -19.17
N MET A 822 10.25 43.66 -19.40
CA MET A 822 11.69 43.63 -19.05
C MET A 822 12.50 44.67 -19.84
N LYS A 823 12.25 44.80 -21.13
CA LYS A 823 12.94 45.84 -21.96
C LYS A 823 12.57 47.25 -21.49
N SER A 824 11.30 47.53 -21.20
CA SER A 824 10.87 48.79 -20.66
C SER A 824 11.49 49.11 -19.30
N ALA A 825 11.52 48.11 -18.39
CA ALA A 825 12.19 48.28 -17.09
C ALA A 825 13.71 48.48 -17.22
N SER A 826 14.37 47.72 -18.09
CA SER A 826 15.81 47.89 -18.36
C SER A 826 16.14 49.23 -19.01
N SER A 827 15.31 49.74 -19.92
CA SER A 827 15.52 51.05 -20.53
C SER A 827 15.30 52.21 -19.56
N SER A 828 14.32 52.10 -18.67
CA SER A 828 14.09 53.04 -17.57
C SER A 828 15.28 53.09 -16.60
N VAL A 829 15.93 51.94 -16.40
CA VAL A 829 17.10 51.82 -15.55
C VAL A 829 18.40 52.32 -16.23
N ALA A 830 18.50 52.32 -17.54
CA ALA A 830 19.66 52.86 -18.24
C ALA A 830 19.88 54.36 -17.98
N SER A 831 18.79 55.09 -17.62
CA SER A 831 18.80 56.53 -17.27
C SER A 831 18.97 56.81 -15.78
N VAL A 832 19.27 55.79 -14.93
CA VAL A 832 19.23 55.88 -13.46
C VAL A 832 20.62 56.20 -12.87
N SER A 833 21.64 56.43 -13.67
CA SER A 833 22.98 56.84 -13.19
C SER A 833 22.93 58.03 -12.22
N ASP A 834 21.97 58.94 -12.43
CA ASP A 834 21.81 60.17 -11.63
C ASP A 834 21.11 59.93 -10.26
N LYS A 835 20.57 58.70 -9.99
CA LYS A 835 19.93 58.33 -8.75
C LYS A 835 20.81 57.46 -7.81
N ILE A 836 22.01 57.10 -8.28
CA ILE A 836 22.96 56.42 -7.45
C ILE A 836 23.55 57.45 -6.47
N LYS A 837 23.35 57.20 -5.17
CA LYS A 837 23.95 58.01 -4.10
C LYS A 837 25.10 57.26 -3.46
N GLU A 838 26.16 57.93 -3.20
CA GLU A 838 27.29 57.38 -2.42
C GLU A 838 27.07 57.68 -0.92
N VAL A 839 26.98 56.61 -0.13
CA VAL A 839 26.75 56.66 1.29
C VAL A 839 27.97 56.05 1.98
N ARG A 840 28.79 56.88 2.62
CA ARG A 840 30.04 56.46 3.28
C ARG A 840 30.96 55.56 2.43
N GLY A 841 31.12 55.90 1.14
CA GLY A 841 31.99 55.17 0.22
C GLY A 841 31.30 53.94 -0.42
N VAL A 842 29.98 53.71 -0.20
CA VAL A 842 29.22 52.63 -0.79
C VAL A 842 28.15 53.21 -1.71
N LYS A 843 28.09 52.74 -2.95
CA LYS A 843 27.05 53.09 -3.91
C LYS A 843 25.71 52.47 -3.55
N VAL A 844 24.66 53.25 -3.39
CA VAL A 844 23.31 52.82 -3.08
C VAL A 844 22.35 53.28 -4.16
N LEU A 845 21.60 52.36 -4.72
CA LEU A 845 20.55 52.62 -5.69
C LEU A 845 19.22 52.19 -5.10
N ALA A 846 18.32 53.14 -4.81
CA ALA A 846 16.92 52.84 -4.45
C ALA A 846 16.02 53.34 -5.55
N TYR A 847 15.24 52.44 -6.18
CA TYR A 847 14.47 52.77 -7.37
C TYR A 847 13.14 52.04 -7.43
N ARG A 848 12.11 52.73 -7.92
CA ARG A 848 10.80 52.20 -8.17
C ARG A 848 10.67 51.69 -9.58
N VAL A 849 10.19 50.45 -9.77
CA VAL A 849 9.91 49.82 -11.07
C VAL A 849 8.53 49.22 -11.00
N ASP A 850 7.53 49.86 -11.60
CA ASP A 850 6.16 49.38 -11.51
C ASP A 850 5.85 48.26 -12.49
N ASN A 851 4.85 47.43 -12.16
CA ASN A 851 4.34 46.29 -12.93
C ASN A 851 5.33 45.14 -13.18
N LEU A 852 6.35 44.98 -12.35
CA LEU A 852 7.23 43.81 -12.36
C LEU A 852 6.87 42.82 -11.25
N GLU A 853 6.84 41.54 -11.61
CA GLU A 853 6.70 40.46 -10.65
C GLU A 853 8.04 40.17 -9.95
N ARG A 854 7.97 39.47 -8.79
CA ARG A 854 9.17 39.18 -7.97
C ARG A 854 10.30 38.49 -8.76
N ALA A 855 9.95 37.51 -9.64
CA ALA A 855 10.95 36.82 -10.46
C ALA A 855 11.68 37.78 -11.41
N GLN A 856 10.96 38.70 -12.04
CA GLN A 856 11.52 39.72 -12.93
C GLN A 856 12.36 40.75 -12.16
N MET A 857 11.93 41.15 -10.97
CA MET A 857 12.70 42.03 -10.09
C MET A 857 14.01 41.42 -9.64
N ARG A 858 14.07 40.11 -9.36
CA ARG A 858 15.31 39.39 -9.05
C ARG A 858 16.32 39.53 -10.19
N THR A 859 15.89 39.23 -11.40
CA THR A 859 16.75 39.33 -12.58
C THR A 859 17.29 40.77 -12.77
N LEU A 860 16.42 41.76 -12.51
CA LEU A 860 16.81 43.16 -12.61
C LEU A 860 17.77 43.60 -11.52
N VAL A 861 17.60 43.16 -10.29
CA VAL A 861 18.55 43.41 -9.17
C VAL A 861 19.90 42.81 -9.48
N ASP A 862 19.99 41.60 -10.03
CA ASP A 862 21.24 40.97 -10.40
C ASP A 862 21.97 41.77 -11.49
N GLN A 863 21.26 42.19 -12.54
CA GLN A 863 21.82 43.03 -13.59
C GLN A 863 22.35 44.39 -13.06
N LEU A 864 21.62 44.96 -12.10
CA LEU A 864 22.01 46.22 -11.49
C LEU A 864 23.20 46.09 -10.54
N ARG A 865 23.27 45.00 -9.78
CA ARG A 865 24.47 44.70 -8.96
C ARG A 865 25.73 44.56 -9.80
N ASP A 866 25.60 43.83 -10.93
CA ASP A 866 26.73 43.68 -11.87
C ASP A 866 27.17 45.00 -12.47
N LYS A 867 26.21 45.88 -12.79
CA LYS A 867 26.49 47.20 -13.34
C LYS A 867 27.08 48.19 -12.30
N LEU A 868 26.66 48.10 -11.03
CA LEU A 868 27.23 48.90 -9.93
C LEU A 868 28.65 48.50 -9.55
N GLY A 869 28.97 47.19 -9.75
CA GLY A 869 30.28 46.62 -9.38
C GLY A 869 30.44 46.41 -7.87
N SER A 870 30.22 47.44 -7.06
CA SER A 870 30.22 47.41 -5.60
C SER A 870 29.12 48.34 -5.08
N GLY A 871 28.12 47.80 -4.36
CA GLY A 871 26.98 48.59 -3.84
C GLY A 871 25.78 47.82 -3.36
N VAL A 872 24.72 48.56 -3.02
CA VAL A 872 23.43 48.09 -2.57
C VAL A 872 22.33 48.52 -3.55
N VAL A 873 21.51 47.61 -4.01
CA VAL A 873 20.38 47.87 -4.87
C VAL A 873 19.10 47.60 -4.10
N VAL A 874 18.17 48.55 -4.04
CA VAL A 874 16.84 48.41 -3.45
C VAL A 874 15.82 48.71 -4.53
N LEU A 875 15.07 47.72 -4.94
CA LEU A 875 13.97 47.88 -5.90
C LEU A 875 12.60 47.71 -5.22
N GLY A 876 11.64 48.55 -5.59
CA GLY A 876 10.26 48.47 -5.22
C GLY A 876 9.34 48.44 -6.43
N SER A 877 8.33 47.60 -6.43
CA SER A 877 7.31 47.47 -7.48
C SER A 877 5.91 47.45 -6.88
N THR A 878 4.97 48.03 -7.61
CA THR A 878 3.55 47.92 -7.31
C THR A 878 2.87 47.10 -8.40
N THR A 879 2.16 46.03 -7.97
CA THR A 879 1.41 45.15 -8.87
C THR A 879 0.08 44.80 -8.21
N ASN A 880 -1.04 45.04 -8.88
CA ASN A 880 -2.41 44.74 -8.39
C ASN A 880 -2.68 45.25 -6.95
N GLY A 881 -2.23 46.47 -6.64
CA GLY A 881 -2.45 47.09 -5.32
C GLY A 881 -1.56 46.55 -4.20
N SER A 882 -0.60 45.69 -4.47
CA SER A 882 0.38 45.16 -3.53
C SER A 882 1.77 45.67 -3.84
N VAL A 883 2.60 45.85 -2.80
CA VAL A 883 4.00 46.26 -2.93
C VAL A 883 4.91 45.02 -2.87
N SER A 884 5.90 44.95 -3.76
CA SER A 884 7.01 44.01 -3.70
C SER A 884 8.32 44.80 -3.57
N LEU A 885 9.18 44.41 -2.64
CA LEU A 885 10.50 44.98 -2.38
C LEU A 885 11.56 43.91 -2.53
N ILE A 886 12.70 44.27 -3.15
CA ILE A 886 13.88 43.39 -3.22
C ILE A 886 15.12 44.21 -2.93
N VAL A 887 16.02 43.68 -2.09
CA VAL A 887 17.31 44.27 -1.79
C VAL A 887 18.42 43.30 -2.18
N GLY A 888 19.33 43.76 -3.02
CA GLY A 888 20.56 43.05 -3.41
C GLY A 888 21.81 43.75 -2.92
N VAL A 889 22.73 43.03 -2.36
CA VAL A 889 24.05 43.52 -1.89
C VAL A 889 25.16 42.78 -2.64
N THR A 890 26.16 43.52 -3.13
CA THR A 890 27.32 42.90 -3.82
C THR A 890 28.17 42.08 -2.86
N LYS A 891 28.85 41.05 -3.36
CA LYS A 891 29.55 40.05 -2.54
C LYS A 891 30.64 40.63 -1.64
N ASP A 892 31.33 41.68 -2.09
CA ASP A 892 32.38 42.40 -1.37
C ASP A 892 31.86 43.15 -0.13
N LEU A 893 30.56 43.51 -0.10
CA LEU A 893 29.94 44.27 0.97
C LEU A 893 29.13 43.42 1.96
N ILE A 894 28.93 42.14 1.71
CA ILE A 894 28.11 41.27 2.56
C ILE A 894 28.55 41.18 4.01
N SER A 895 29.87 41.29 4.25
CA SER A 895 30.46 41.29 5.59
C SER A 895 30.11 42.57 6.39
N ARG A 896 29.80 43.65 5.69
CA ARG A 896 29.52 44.99 6.28
C ARG A 896 28.04 45.33 6.28
N ILE A 897 27.30 44.90 5.22
CA ILE A 897 25.88 45.19 5.04
C ILE A 897 25.14 43.89 4.63
N SER A 898 24.12 43.52 5.35
CA SER A 898 23.25 42.40 5.01
C SER A 898 21.96 42.90 4.39
N ALA A 899 21.55 42.34 3.22
CA ALA A 899 20.30 42.67 2.55
C ALA A 899 19.07 42.47 3.46
N GLY A 900 19.10 41.44 4.33
CA GLY A 900 18.05 41.19 5.32
C GLY A 900 17.91 42.30 6.37
N LYS A 901 19.03 42.99 6.72
CA LYS A 901 19.01 44.11 7.67
C LYS A 901 18.53 45.40 7.00
N VAL A 902 18.76 45.56 5.70
CA VAL A 902 18.30 46.72 4.92
C VAL A 902 16.81 46.61 4.64
N ILE A 903 16.30 45.44 4.23
CA ILE A 903 14.93 45.28 3.78
C ILE A 903 13.90 45.41 4.92
N GLY A 904 14.25 45.04 6.17
CA GLY A 904 13.34 45.03 7.31
C GLY A 904 12.73 46.41 7.58
N PRO A 905 13.52 47.47 7.86
CA PRO A 905 13.03 48.85 8.06
C PRO A 905 12.26 49.39 6.85
N VAL A 906 12.76 49.16 5.63
CA VAL A 906 12.10 49.60 4.39
C VAL A 906 10.72 48.95 4.21
N ALA A 907 10.59 47.66 4.51
CA ALA A 907 9.33 46.91 4.41
C ALA A 907 8.30 47.39 5.45
N GLN A 908 8.71 47.78 6.64
CA GLN A 908 7.81 48.30 7.68
C GLN A 908 7.06 49.55 7.22
N LYS A 909 7.69 50.43 6.44
CA LYS A 909 7.05 51.66 5.91
C LYS A 909 5.93 51.40 4.93
N VAL A 910 5.96 50.28 4.22
CA VAL A 910 4.88 49.87 3.30
C VAL A 910 3.90 48.89 3.96
N GLY A 911 3.90 48.80 5.30
CA GLY A 911 3.01 47.91 6.06
C GLY A 911 3.32 46.44 5.86
N GLY A 912 4.59 46.07 5.63
CA GLY A 912 5.04 44.73 5.33
C GLY A 912 6.08 44.16 6.27
N LYS A 913 6.47 42.92 6.00
CA LYS A 913 7.62 42.24 6.65
C LYS A 913 8.44 41.54 5.56
N GLY A 914 9.73 41.46 5.78
CA GLY A 914 10.63 40.81 4.85
C GLY A 914 11.88 40.27 5.51
N GLY A 915 12.64 39.50 4.75
CA GLY A 915 13.91 38.92 5.16
C GLY A 915 14.56 38.18 4.00
N GLY A 916 15.70 37.58 4.24
CA GLY A 916 16.43 36.86 3.21
C GLY A 916 17.87 36.61 3.59
N ARG A 917 18.62 36.16 2.62
CA ARG A 917 20.07 35.92 2.72
C ARG A 917 20.85 37.25 2.82
N PRO A 918 22.10 37.25 3.26
CA PRO A 918 22.92 38.47 3.33
C PRO A 918 23.11 39.19 1.98
N ASP A 919 23.08 38.42 0.87
CA ASP A 919 23.26 38.93 -0.50
C ASP A 919 21.96 39.37 -1.18
N LEU A 920 20.80 38.77 -0.80
CA LEU A 920 19.50 39.01 -1.41
C LEU A 920 18.37 38.85 -0.39
N ALA A 921 17.51 39.84 -0.25
CA ALA A 921 16.35 39.78 0.62
C ALA A 921 15.10 40.34 -0.05
N GLU A 922 13.93 39.80 0.32
CA GLU A 922 12.64 40.15 -0.27
C GLU A 922 11.61 40.49 0.79
N ALA A 923 10.68 41.37 0.44
CA ALA A 923 9.57 41.75 1.28
C ALA A 923 8.31 42.03 0.46
N GLY A 924 7.16 41.96 1.12
CA GLY A 924 5.87 42.42 0.57
C GLY A 924 5.31 43.51 1.43
N GLY A 925 4.46 44.38 0.86
CA GLY A 925 3.74 45.42 1.59
C GLY A 925 2.33 45.61 1.10
N LYS A 926 1.49 46.28 1.91
CA LYS A 926 0.07 46.54 1.61
C LYS A 926 -0.24 48.01 1.26
N ASP A 927 0.76 48.90 1.39
CA ASP A 927 0.60 50.33 1.15
C ASP A 927 1.45 50.80 -0.06
N PRO A 928 0.85 50.86 -1.28
CA PRO A 928 1.54 51.34 -2.47
C PRO A 928 1.88 52.83 -2.43
N ALA A 929 1.14 53.64 -1.65
CA ALA A 929 1.35 55.09 -1.57
C ALA A 929 2.65 55.42 -0.77
N ALA A 930 3.03 54.56 0.17
CA ALA A 930 4.22 54.72 0.99
C ALA A 930 5.51 54.21 0.32
N LEU A 931 5.44 53.63 -0.90
CA LEU A 931 6.59 52.99 -1.54
C LEU A 931 7.74 53.98 -1.83
N ASP A 932 7.46 55.13 -2.35
CA ASP A 932 8.48 56.12 -2.68
C ASP A 932 9.21 56.65 -1.41
N ALA A 933 8.47 56.83 -0.33
CA ALA A 933 9.01 57.24 0.98
C ALA A 933 9.87 56.09 1.57
N ALA A 934 9.44 54.85 1.43
CA ALA A 934 10.20 53.69 1.87
C ALA A 934 11.51 53.50 1.10
N LEU A 935 11.52 53.71 -0.20
CA LEU A 935 12.71 53.68 -1.03
C LEU A 935 13.68 54.84 -0.68
N GLY A 936 13.13 56.01 -0.35
CA GLY A 936 13.94 57.17 0.13
C GLY A 936 14.66 56.91 1.44
N GLU A 937 14.04 56.15 2.36
CA GLU A 937 14.60 55.78 3.66
C GLU A 937 15.73 54.73 3.54
N ALA A 938 15.77 53.98 2.45
CA ALA A 938 16.83 52.94 2.24
C ALA A 938 18.23 53.51 2.33
N TYR A 939 18.46 54.75 1.93
CA TYR A 939 19.76 55.43 2.04
C TYR A 939 20.16 55.64 3.51
N GLY A 940 19.25 56.11 4.35
CA GLY A 940 19.48 56.29 5.79
C GLY A 940 19.71 54.99 6.52
N VAL A 941 18.98 53.94 6.16
CA VAL A 941 19.16 52.60 6.71
C VAL A 941 20.56 52.05 6.38
N VAL A 942 20.99 52.20 5.14
CA VAL A 942 22.36 51.78 4.75
C VAL A 942 23.43 52.62 5.48
N GLU A 943 23.22 53.93 5.65
CA GLU A 943 24.10 54.83 6.39
C GLU A 943 24.25 54.40 7.86
N GLY A 944 23.16 54.09 8.52
CA GLY A 944 23.14 53.58 9.88
C GLY A 944 23.87 52.25 10.07
N LEU A 945 23.76 51.36 9.08
CA LEU A 945 24.46 50.04 9.11
C LEU A 945 25.99 50.17 8.87
N LEU A 946 26.44 51.22 8.19
CA LEU A 946 27.84 51.49 7.95
C LEU A 946 28.50 52.29 9.09
N GLY A 947 27.70 52.81 10.02
CA GLY A 947 28.15 53.66 11.12
C GLY A 947 28.40 52.98 12.46
N ASN A 948 28.09 51.69 12.53
CA ASN A 948 28.34 50.88 13.73
C ASN A 948 29.55 49.97 13.56
#